data_498edf1bc8dba037d15b5ea923af2ccb
#
_entry.id   498edf1bc8dba037d15b5ea923af2ccb
#
_cell.length_a   1.000
_cell.length_b   1.000
_cell.length_c   1.000
_cell.angle_alpha   90.00
_cell.angle_beta   90.00
_cell.angle_gamma   90.00
#
_symmetry.space_group_name_H-M   'P 1'
#
loop_
_entity.id
_entity.type
_entity.pdbx_description
1 polymer ?
#
loop_
_entity_poly.entity_id
_entity_poly.type
_entity_poly.pdbx_seq_one_letter_code
_entity_poly.pdbx_strand_id
1 'polypeptide(L)'
;MTDTKAQKRYSYGLDLLRLLSTAAVLVYHLDPDVIPGGYLAVCSFLVLHGYLFVLSFLKNEKPSLIRHYLKRLRRLYLPMAVTVAVTVLSLRLTPDVVWINEKPETMSVLTAWNNWWQISAGQSYFARLTDSPFTHMWYLSLLLQEELVLPFVCLIYSKLRDRFGFAPVWIPFVIQTAAAAAILPRFVSLGYPDMRIYYGTDARMFSTLFGMALAFLHREKPRSCPAFMKKGPLSVLLFAAGTGALAYLCFTVSPEHPLFPIGFLLSSLLTLPVISVSTYDEAPLSRVLSSPAIRYLSSFTYEVYLVHYPLLFFAAHYREVKGLILVLYLLTVFAFSFLLHFSMDIRFSFDRKHLAPNLARILLLIPLLYAVLLGCMDIHAAQDHTQEMLELEKQLEENARLLEEHQKEYAEKQEAEAAYLSDPLSFSAEVDAAHMHITGIGDSVMLGALRTLYDTFPNGDFDAQQNRSHYPVMKIVKERNRDGSLGNPIVIGIGTNNTLPIDDLRTIVTDCGERDIFWITTTNDWQFKNNDTIRQLGEEFPNVTVIDWEEISKPHGEYFYSDGIHLTEDGRRAYTDLILHAIEERYGSFLSEQLRQEQLEKRILGIGGSWLMASASGIQESLDDCVVLASEKPDTDLCVKEIQTMRERGLLPQKVFIAVGNSEEDTRLIDAVLPVLDGCDILLVTLSGSPAPDEVYGIDQLSWDISYNQHPEYFLADRIHLSAQGVSALSSFLLQAVRTKWAS
;
A
#
# COMPACT_ATOMS: atom_id res chain seq x y z
N MET A 1 -52.52 36.10 -13.88
CA MET A 1 -51.70 35.53 -12.79
C MET A 1 -51.83 34.02 -12.88
N THR A 2 -50.98 33.39 -13.63
CA THR A 2 -50.88 31.95 -13.76
C THR A 2 -49.54 31.54 -13.21
N ASP A 3 -49.59 31.06 -11.96
CA ASP A 3 -48.44 30.56 -11.20
C ASP A 3 -48.08 29.18 -11.75
N THR A 4 -47.38 29.12 -12.86
CA THR A 4 -46.79 27.91 -13.38
C THR A 4 -45.51 27.65 -12.57
N LYS A 5 -45.65 26.96 -11.43
CA LYS A 5 -44.52 26.24 -10.77
C LYS A 5 -43.93 25.32 -11.81
N ALA A 6 -42.85 25.76 -12.47
CA ALA A 6 -42.05 24.91 -13.33
C ALA A 6 -41.57 23.72 -12.50
N GLN A 7 -42.18 22.57 -12.73
CA GLN A 7 -41.87 21.32 -12.10
C GLN A 7 -40.40 21.01 -12.47
N LYS A 8 -39.46 21.15 -11.52
CA LYS A 8 -38.04 20.84 -11.74
C LYS A 8 -37.91 19.45 -12.32
N ARG A 9 -37.68 19.35 -13.63
CA ARG A 9 -37.43 18.08 -14.26
C ARG A 9 -36.11 17.47 -13.68
N TYR A 10 -36.16 16.17 -13.49
CA TYR A 10 -35.06 15.39 -12.97
C TYR A 10 -33.94 15.29 -14.04
N SER A 11 -32.66 15.45 -13.65
CA SER A 11 -31.53 15.43 -14.58
C SER A 11 -30.85 14.06 -14.61
N TYR A 12 -31.27 13.22 -15.54
CA TYR A 12 -30.68 11.89 -15.75
C TYR A 12 -29.21 11.97 -16.25
N GLY A 13 -28.80 13.07 -16.89
CA GLY A 13 -27.44 13.27 -17.35
C GLY A 13 -26.45 13.38 -16.19
N LEU A 14 -26.84 14.03 -15.07
CA LEU A 14 -26.00 14.08 -13.86
C LEU A 14 -25.90 12.72 -13.18
N ASP A 15 -26.98 11.93 -13.22
CA ASP A 15 -26.97 10.58 -12.68
C ASP A 15 -26.07 9.65 -13.50
N LEU A 16 -26.14 9.75 -14.83
CA LEU A 16 -25.25 8.98 -15.71
C LEU A 16 -23.78 9.35 -15.53
N LEU A 17 -23.47 10.67 -15.42
CA LEU A 17 -22.11 11.12 -15.11
C LEU A 17 -21.61 10.52 -13.80
N ARG A 18 -22.44 10.49 -12.75
CA ARG A 18 -22.10 9.88 -11.46
C ARG A 18 -21.84 8.38 -11.59
N LEU A 19 -22.69 7.66 -12.32
CA LEU A 19 -22.52 6.22 -12.56
C LEU A 19 -21.22 5.93 -13.31
N LEU A 20 -20.94 6.67 -14.41
CA LEU A 20 -19.70 6.50 -15.18
C LEU A 20 -18.46 6.78 -14.35
N SER A 21 -18.50 7.84 -13.53
CA SER A 21 -17.37 8.15 -12.63
C SER A 21 -17.20 7.09 -11.54
N THR A 22 -18.30 6.54 -10.99
CA THR A 22 -18.23 5.42 -10.02
C THR A 22 -17.64 4.16 -10.69
N ALA A 23 -18.08 3.85 -11.90
CA ALA A 23 -17.54 2.71 -12.64
C ALA A 23 -16.03 2.86 -12.93
N ALA A 24 -15.60 4.06 -13.34
CA ALA A 24 -14.18 4.32 -13.59
C ALA A 24 -13.32 4.13 -12.34
N VAL A 25 -13.76 4.63 -11.18
CA VAL A 25 -13.05 4.42 -9.91
C VAL A 25 -13.04 2.95 -9.51
N LEU A 26 -14.17 2.24 -9.67
CA LEU A 26 -14.26 0.82 -9.32
C LEU A 26 -13.31 -0.04 -10.19
N VAL A 27 -13.29 0.20 -11.50
CA VAL A 27 -12.40 -0.52 -12.42
C VAL A 27 -10.94 -0.18 -12.14
N TYR A 28 -10.62 1.08 -11.83
CA TYR A 28 -9.27 1.49 -11.43
C TYR A 28 -8.76 0.72 -10.20
N HIS A 29 -9.61 0.54 -9.19
CA HIS A 29 -9.22 -0.23 -7.99
C HIS A 29 -9.10 -1.73 -8.26
N LEU A 30 -9.89 -2.27 -9.20
CA LEU A 30 -9.82 -3.68 -9.58
C LEU A 30 -8.58 -3.98 -10.43
N ASP A 31 -8.31 -3.13 -11.40
CA ASP A 31 -7.20 -3.27 -12.33
C ASP A 31 -6.81 -1.91 -12.93
N PRO A 32 -5.79 -1.25 -12.38
CA PRO A 32 -5.30 0.02 -12.89
C PRO A 32 -4.79 -0.03 -14.34
N ASP A 33 -4.35 -1.18 -14.83
CA ASP A 33 -3.85 -1.31 -16.20
C ASP A 33 -4.98 -1.19 -17.23
N VAL A 34 -6.22 -1.54 -16.84
CA VAL A 34 -7.39 -1.37 -17.72
C VAL A 34 -7.78 0.11 -17.87
N ILE A 35 -7.72 0.87 -16.79
CA ILE A 35 -8.06 2.31 -16.77
C ILE A 35 -7.05 3.07 -15.93
N PRO A 36 -5.82 3.31 -16.42
CA PRO A 36 -4.72 3.86 -15.63
C PRO A 36 -4.99 5.27 -15.07
N GLY A 37 -5.87 6.04 -15.70
CA GLY A 37 -6.30 7.36 -15.24
C GLY A 37 -7.66 7.37 -14.53
N GLY A 38 -8.21 6.20 -14.11
CA GLY A 38 -9.53 6.11 -13.46
C GLY A 38 -9.64 6.95 -12.19
N TYR A 39 -8.54 7.23 -11.51
CA TYR A 39 -8.45 8.14 -10.37
C TYR A 39 -8.89 9.59 -10.70
N LEU A 40 -8.80 10.02 -11.98
CA LEU A 40 -9.25 11.34 -12.44
C LEU A 40 -10.77 11.52 -12.36
N ALA A 41 -11.55 10.44 -12.32
CA ALA A 41 -13.00 10.48 -12.16
C ALA A 41 -13.43 11.14 -10.84
N VAL A 42 -12.56 11.15 -9.82
CA VAL A 42 -12.79 11.87 -8.56
C VAL A 42 -12.94 13.37 -8.77
N CYS A 43 -12.27 13.96 -9.77
CA CYS A 43 -12.45 15.37 -10.12
C CYS A 43 -13.90 15.67 -10.55
N SER A 44 -14.51 14.77 -11.33
CA SER A 44 -15.92 14.90 -11.73
C SER A 44 -16.87 14.84 -10.53
N PHE A 45 -16.56 14.01 -9.53
CA PHE A 45 -17.32 13.98 -8.29
C PHE A 45 -17.22 15.29 -7.51
N LEU A 46 -16.02 15.88 -7.39
CA LEU A 46 -15.82 17.14 -6.69
C LEU A 46 -16.53 18.31 -7.39
N VAL A 47 -16.42 18.41 -8.71
CA VAL A 47 -17.15 19.44 -9.48
C VAL A 47 -18.66 19.26 -9.33
N LEU A 48 -19.16 18.03 -9.45
CA LEU A 48 -20.59 17.71 -9.28
C LEU A 48 -21.05 17.99 -7.84
N HIS A 49 -20.20 17.68 -6.85
CA HIS A 49 -20.48 18.01 -5.45
C HIS A 49 -20.66 19.50 -5.25
N GLY A 50 -19.70 20.33 -5.64
CA GLY A 50 -19.79 21.79 -5.53
C GLY A 50 -21.03 22.37 -6.22
N TYR A 51 -21.33 21.87 -7.42
CA TYR A 51 -22.51 22.26 -8.17
C TYR A 51 -23.84 21.94 -7.44
N LEU A 52 -24.01 20.70 -7.02
CA LEU A 52 -25.23 20.23 -6.33
C LEU A 52 -25.34 20.82 -4.91
N PHE A 53 -24.21 21.06 -4.26
CA PHE A 53 -24.15 21.70 -2.96
C PHE A 53 -24.83 23.07 -2.97
N VAL A 54 -24.40 23.98 -3.84
CA VAL A 54 -24.96 25.32 -3.97
C VAL A 54 -26.46 25.27 -4.27
N LEU A 55 -26.89 24.43 -5.23
CA LEU A 55 -28.27 24.29 -5.61
C LEU A 55 -29.15 23.76 -4.47
N SER A 56 -28.61 22.86 -3.64
CA SER A 56 -29.40 22.30 -2.52
C SER A 56 -29.40 23.20 -1.30
N PHE A 57 -28.26 23.83 -0.98
CA PHE A 57 -28.12 24.69 0.20
C PHE A 57 -28.88 26.00 0.06
N LEU A 58 -28.73 26.65 -1.09
CA LEU A 58 -29.43 27.93 -1.39
C LEU A 58 -30.85 27.74 -1.97
N LYS A 59 -31.41 26.52 -1.90
CA LYS A 59 -32.81 26.28 -2.34
C LYS A 59 -33.82 27.08 -1.52
N ASN A 60 -33.58 27.24 -0.24
CA ASN A 60 -34.40 28.01 0.68
C ASN A 60 -33.83 29.41 0.84
N GLU A 61 -34.70 30.42 0.96
CA GLU A 61 -34.29 31.82 1.19
C GLU A 61 -33.47 31.99 2.47
N LYS A 62 -33.75 31.20 3.50
CA LYS A 62 -33.01 31.16 4.77
C LYS A 62 -32.47 29.75 5.02
N PRO A 63 -31.28 29.42 4.51
CA PRO A 63 -30.70 28.13 4.75
C PRO A 63 -30.28 27.98 6.23
N SER A 64 -30.60 26.82 6.82
CA SER A 64 -30.26 26.49 8.21
C SER A 64 -28.99 25.60 8.24
N LEU A 65 -27.93 26.07 8.88
CA LEU A 65 -26.71 25.33 9.08
C LEU A 65 -26.93 24.04 9.86
N ILE A 66 -27.69 24.12 10.97
CA ILE A 66 -27.99 22.94 11.81
C ILE A 66 -28.69 21.85 10.99
N ARG A 67 -29.75 22.23 10.24
CA ARG A 67 -30.45 21.27 9.38
C ARG A 67 -29.57 20.70 8.30
N HIS A 68 -28.65 21.51 7.76
CA HIS A 68 -27.69 21.06 6.77
C HIS A 68 -26.76 20.01 7.37
N TYR A 69 -26.10 20.30 8.50
CA TYR A 69 -25.14 19.37 9.13
C TYR A 69 -25.80 18.08 9.62
N LEU A 70 -27.01 18.17 10.23
CA LEU A 70 -27.74 16.95 10.61
C LEU A 70 -28.08 16.06 9.40
N LYS A 71 -28.44 16.69 8.26
CA LYS A 71 -28.68 15.94 7.03
C LYS A 71 -27.43 15.27 6.49
N ARG A 72 -26.26 15.94 6.57
CA ARG A 72 -24.96 15.39 6.14
C ARG A 72 -24.48 14.29 7.07
N LEU A 73 -24.59 14.51 8.38
CA LEU A 73 -24.30 13.48 9.38
C LEU A 73 -25.07 12.18 9.08
N ARG A 74 -26.35 12.28 8.82
CA ARG A 74 -27.18 11.12 8.51
C ARG A 74 -26.86 10.48 7.16
N ARG A 75 -26.56 11.26 6.11
CA ARG A 75 -26.44 10.74 4.73
C ARG A 75 -25.02 10.34 4.34
N LEU A 76 -24.01 10.98 4.91
CA LEU A 76 -22.61 10.71 4.59
C LEU A 76 -21.90 10.01 5.75
N TYR A 77 -21.92 10.62 6.92
CA TYR A 77 -21.11 10.15 8.03
C TYR A 77 -21.62 8.82 8.62
N LEU A 78 -22.93 8.67 8.84
CA LEU A 78 -23.45 7.45 9.46
C LEU A 78 -23.23 6.19 8.61
N PRO A 79 -23.49 6.16 7.29
CA PRO A 79 -23.15 5.00 6.47
C PRO A 79 -21.65 4.70 6.44
N MET A 80 -20.79 5.74 6.42
CA MET A 80 -19.33 5.60 6.52
C MET A 80 -18.95 4.92 7.84
N ALA A 81 -19.41 5.43 8.98
CA ALA A 81 -19.09 4.87 10.29
C ALA A 81 -19.54 3.41 10.44
N VAL A 82 -20.71 3.05 9.88
CA VAL A 82 -21.18 1.67 9.83
C VAL A 82 -20.25 0.80 8.97
N THR A 83 -19.86 1.28 7.79
CA THR A 83 -18.95 0.53 6.92
C THR A 83 -17.60 0.30 7.62
N VAL A 84 -17.05 1.34 8.25
CA VAL A 84 -15.80 1.23 9.02
C VAL A 84 -15.92 0.17 10.12
N ALA A 85 -16.96 0.25 10.94
CA ALA A 85 -17.15 -0.69 12.05
C ALA A 85 -17.34 -2.14 11.58
N VAL A 86 -18.09 -2.35 10.49
CA VAL A 86 -18.27 -3.69 9.90
C VAL A 86 -16.96 -4.21 9.32
N THR A 87 -16.16 -3.37 8.70
CA THR A 87 -14.85 -3.75 8.15
C THR A 87 -13.89 -4.17 9.25
N VAL A 88 -13.76 -3.38 10.33
CA VAL A 88 -12.93 -3.72 11.49
C VAL A 88 -13.41 -5.02 12.14
N LEU A 89 -14.71 -5.19 12.34
CA LEU A 89 -15.27 -6.44 12.87
C LEU A 89 -14.97 -7.64 11.97
N SER A 90 -14.92 -7.44 10.64
CA SER A 90 -14.63 -8.52 9.69
C SER A 90 -13.21 -9.09 9.85
N LEU A 91 -12.25 -8.31 10.35
CA LEU A 91 -10.89 -8.78 10.66
C LEU A 91 -10.88 -9.91 11.70
N ARG A 92 -11.80 -9.90 12.66
CA ARG A 92 -11.94 -11.02 13.60
C ARG A 92 -12.34 -12.35 12.95
N LEU A 93 -13.02 -12.27 11.82
CA LEU A 93 -13.47 -13.43 11.04
C LEU A 93 -12.41 -13.88 10.03
N THR A 94 -11.36 -13.10 9.88
CA THR A 94 -10.26 -13.30 8.91
C THR A 94 -8.92 -13.06 9.62
N PRO A 95 -8.52 -13.94 10.57
CA PRO A 95 -7.34 -13.76 11.40
C PRO A 95 -6.03 -13.76 10.60
N ASP A 96 -6.05 -14.30 9.38
CA ASP A 96 -4.89 -14.32 8.47
C ASP A 96 -4.65 -12.96 7.78
N VAL A 97 -5.62 -12.03 7.88
CA VAL A 97 -5.51 -10.69 7.30
C VAL A 97 -4.90 -9.75 8.32
N VAL A 98 -3.66 -9.35 8.09
CA VAL A 98 -2.95 -8.38 8.94
C VAL A 98 -3.21 -6.96 8.43
N TRP A 99 -3.57 -6.06 9.33
CA TRP A 99 -3.69 -4.63 9.03
C TRP A 99 -2.97 -3.80 10.10
N ILE A 100 -1.76 -3.40 9.81
CA ILE A 100 -0.81 -2.79 10.75
C ILE A 100 -1.31 -1.45 11.31
N ASN A 101 -1.88 -0.62 10.44
CA ASN A 101 -2.36 0.72 10.80
C ASN A 101 -3.84 0.75 11.19
N GLU A 102 -4.41 -0.36 11.69
CA GLU A 102 -5.83 -0.50 11.98
C GLU A 102 -6.37 0.67 12.80
N LYS A 103 -5.78 0.95 13.94
CA LYS A 103 -6.25 1.98 14.88
C LYS A 103 -6.04 3.40 14.38
N PRO A 104 -4.83 3.84 14.00
CA PRO A 104 -4.59 5.21 13.56
C PRO A 104 -5.36 5.53 12.28
N GLU A 105 -5.41 4.61 11.31
CA GLU A 105 -6.14 4.83 10.07
C GLU A 105 -7.65 4.86 10.29
N THR A 106 -8.22 3.92 11.06
CA THR A 106 -9.64 3.93 11.41
C THR A 106 -10.05 5.24 12.09
N MET A 107 -9.24 5.71 13.04
CA MET A 107 -9.48 6.99 13.72
C MET A 107 -9.39 8.16 12.74
N SER A 108 -8.44 8.14 11.81
CA SER A 108 -8.31 9.18 10.79
C SER A 108 -9.54 9.26 9.88
N VAL A 109 -10.12 8.11 9.49
CA VAL A 109 -11.38 8.06 8.72
C VAL A 109 -12.55 8.62 9.54
N LEU A 110 -12.74 8.15 10.77
CA LEU A 110 -13.86 8.59 11.63
C LEU A 110 -13.78 10.07 12.00
N THR A 111 -12.60 10.65 12.08
CA THR A 111 -12.39 12.08 12.32
C THR A 111 -12.36 12.93 11.03
N ALA A 112 -12.60 12.33 9.87
CA ALA A 112 -12.51 12.97 8.55
C ALA A 112 -11.14 13.62 8.28
N TRP A 113 -10.06 12.96 8.71
CA TRP A 113 -8.68 13.40 8.54
C TRP A 113 -7.83 12.43 7.71
N ASN A 114 -8.42 11.37 7.17
CA ASN A 114 -7.72 10.27 6.51
C ASN A 114 -6.82 10.71 5.34
N ASN A 115 -7.22 11.70 4.55
CA ASN A 115 -6.39 12.22 3.46
C ASN A 115 -5.06 12.84 3.94
N TRP A 116 -5.06 13.53 5.06
CA TRP A 116 -3.84 14.08 5.68
C TRP A 116 -3.04 13.01 6.40
N TRP A 117 -3.72 12.05 7.01
CA TRP A 117 -3.07 10.89 7.59
C TRP A 117 -2.33 10.07 6.51
N GLN A 118 -2.95 9.81 5.36
CA GLN A 118 -2.33 9.12 4.22
C GLN A 118 -1.05 9.84 3.74
N ILE A 119 -1.06 11.18 3.70
CA ILE A 119 0.13 11.99 3.37
C ILE A 119 1.22 11.79 4.43
N SER A 120 0.88 11.87 5.71
CA SER A 120 1.85 11.74 6.81
C SER A 120 2.38 10.31 6.96
N ALA A 121 1.58 9.31 6.65
CA ALA A 121 1.95 7.90 6.69
C ALA A 121 2.65 7.41 5.40
N GLY A 122 2.92 8.30 4.44
CA GLY A 122 3.58 7.95 3.19
C GLY A 122 2.81 6.97 2.29
N GLN A 123 1.52 6.74 2.59
CA GLN A 123 0.71 5.74 1.88
C GLN A 123 0.48 6.12 0.42
N SER A 124 0.78 5.20 -0.50
CA SER A 124 0.57 5.42 -1.92
C SER A 124 -0.81 4.94 -2.37
N TYR A 125 -1.63 5.86 -2.92
CA TYR A 125 -2.89 5.49 -3.57
C TYR A 125 -2.69 4.72 -4.88
N PHE A 126 -1.54 4.86 -5.50
CA PHE A 126 -1.25 4.27 -6.81
C PHE A 126 -0.65 2.86 -6.71
N ALA A 127 -0.33 2.39 -5.51
CA ALA A 127 -0.06 0.98 -5.29
C ALA A 127 -1.30 0.14 -5.67
N ARG A 128 -1.11 -0.99 -6.36
CA ARG A 128 -2.23 -1.81 -6.89
C ARG A 128 -3.17 -2.32 -5.80
N LEU A 129 -2.60 -2.73 -4.68
CA LEU A 129 -3.32 -3.06 -3.46
C LEU A 129 -2.54 -2.45 -2.31
N THR A 130 -3.18 -1.56 -1.57
CA THR A 130 -2.61 -1.03 -0.34
C THR A 130 -2.92 -1.99 0.80
N ASP A 131 -2.06 -2.02 1.81
CA ASP A 131 -2.23 -2.85 3.00
C ASP A 131 -3.38 -2.36 3.91
N SER A 132 -4.29 -1.58 3.36
CA SER A 132 -5.40 -0.96 4.06
C SER A 132 -6.74 -1.12 3.34
N PRO A 133 -7.81 -1.47 4.07
CA PRO A 133 -9.16 -1.49 3.53
C PRO A 133 -9.75 -0.09 3.32
N PHE A 134 -9.08 0.97 3.78
CA PHE A 134 -9.63 2.34 3.81
C PHE A 134 -8.87 3.35 2.95
N THR A 135 -7.93 2.92 2.14
CA THR A 135 -7.17 3.82 1.26
C THR A 135 -8.08 4.77 0.47
N HIS A 136 -9.21 4.29 -0.07
CA HIS A 136 -10.16 5.11 -0.82
C HIS A 136 -10.88 6.17 0.03
N MET A 137 -10.91 6.07 1.36
CA MET A 137 -11.64 6.97 2.27
C MET A 137 -11.06 8.39 2.34
N TRP A 138 -9.87 8.62 1.77
CA TRP A 138 -9.29 9.96 1.67
C TRP A 138 -10.23 10.97 1.02
N TYR A 139 -10.92 10.57 -0.07
CA TYR A 139 -11.86 11.43 -0.77
C TYR A 139 -13.06 11.81 0.11
N LEU A 140 -13.55 10.88 0.91
CA LEU A 140 -14.65 11.15 1.82
C LEU A 140 -14.23 12.09 2.95
N SER A 141 -13.01 11.94 3.46
CA SER A 141 -12.45 12.88 4.44
C SER A 141 -12.35 14.30 3.87
N LEU A 142 -11.80 14.43 2.66
CA LEU A 142 -11.77 15.69 1.92
C LEU A 142 -13.19 16.28 1.74
N LEU A 143 -14.14 15.46 1.31
CA LEU A 143 -15.53 15.86 1.12
C LEU A 143 -16.17 16.38 2.42
N LEU A 144 -15.96 15.70 3.56
CA LEU A 144 -16.47 16.11 4.85
C LEU A 144 -15.83 17.42 5.34
N GLN A 145 -14.53 17.63 5.10
CA GLN A 145 -13.85 18.90 5.37
C GLN A 145 -14.47 20.05 4.55
N GLU A 146 -14.71 19.82 3.26
CA GLU A 146 -15.38 20.79 2.40
C GLU A 146 -16.79 21.09 2.90
N GLU A 147 -17.57 20.08 3.28
CA GLU A 147 -18.94 20.26 3.82
C GLU A 147 -18.98 21.14 5.08
N LEU A 148 -17.90 21.23 5.87
CA LEU A 148 -17.81 22.16 6.99
C LEU A 148 -17.66 23.61 6.53
N VAL A 149 -16.95 23.88 5.44
CA VAL A 149 -16.55 25.21 4.96
C VAL A 149 -17.57 25.78 3.94
N LEU A 150 -18.06 24.95 3.01
CA LEU A 150 -18.88 25.39 1.89
C LEU A 150 -20.18 26.14 2.27
N PRO A 151 -20.90 25.81 3.38
CA PRO A 151 -22.05 26.59 3.82
C PRO A 151 -21.71 28.06 4.06
N PHE A 152 -20.54 28.33 4.66
CA PHE A 152 -20.09 29.69 4.93
C PHE A 152 -19.73 30.43 3.66
N VAL A 153 -19.06 29.75 2.71
CA VAL A 153 -18.76 30.30 1.39
C VAL A 153 -20.04 30.70 0.67
N CYS A 154 -21.08 29.85 0.69
CA CYS A 154 -22.36 30.13 0.09
C CYS A 154 -23.10 31.32 0.76
N LEU A 155 -23.07 31.42 2.10
CA LEU A 155 -23.68 32.51 2.83
C LEU A 155 -23.00 33.86 2.56
N ILE A 156 -21.65 33.84 2.57
CA ILE A 156 -20.84 35.04 2.26
C ILE A 156 -21.09 35.47 0.82
N TYR A 157 -21.05 34.53 -0.13
CA TYR A 157 -21.34 34.82 -1.53
C TYR A 157 -22.72 35.42 -1.70
N SER A 158 -23.77 34.82 -1.13
CA SER A 158 -25.14 35.33 -1.22
C SER A 158 -25.27 36.75 -0.66
N LYS A 159 -24.66 37.03 0.49
CA LYS A 159 -24.72 38.33 1.16
C LYS A 159 -23.97 39.42 0.31
N LEU A 160 -22.82 39.07 -0.24
CA LEU A 160 -22.07 39.98 -1.11
C LEU A 160 -22.81 40.23 -2.43
N ARG A 161 -23.39 39.17 -3.02
CA ARG A 161 -24.17 39.25 -4.25
C ARG A 161 -25.41 40.14 -4.05
N ASP A 162 -26.10 40.02 -2.92
CA ASP A 162 -27.29 40.85 -2.63
C ASP A 162 -26.93 42.33 -2.43
N ARG A 163 -25.70 42.62 -1.96
CA ARG A 163 -25.21 43.98 -1.74
C ARG A 163 -24.61 44.63 -2.97
N PHE A 164 -23.82 43.88 -3.76
CA PHE A 164 -22.99 44.40 -4.84
C PHE A 164 -23.44 43.95 -6.25
N GLY A 165 -24.37 43.04 -6.34
CA GLY A 165 -24.85 42.44 -7.58
C GLY A 165 -24.05 41.19 -7.99
N PHE A 166 -24.55 40.50 -9.02
CA PHE A 166 -23.98 39.21 -9.45
C PHE A 166 -22.56 39.31 -10.01
N ALA A 167 -22.36 40.11 -11.08
CA ALA A 167 -21.09 40.15 -11.80
C ALA A 167 -19.91 40.61 -10.92
N PRO A 168 -20.04 41.69 -10.08
CA PRO A 168 -18.97 42.14 -9.20
C PRO A 168 -18.52 41.11 -8.15
N VAL A 169 -19.32 40.09 -7.87
CA VAL A 169 -18.98 39.03 -6.89
C VAL A 169 -18.59 37.73 -7.58
N TRP A 170 -19.30 37.39 -8.66
CA TRP A 170 -19.03 36.13 -9.38
C TRP A 170 -17.68 36.15 -10.13
N ILE A 171 -17.33 37.25 -10.79
CA ILE A 171 -16.06 37.36 -11.52
C ILE A 171 -14.86 37.18 -10.59
N PRO A 172 -14.72 37.90 -9.45
CA PRO A 172 -13.66 37.65 -8.48
C PRO A 172 -13.65 36.23 -7.94
N PHE A 173 -14.83 35.63 -7.70
CA PHE A 173 -14.93 34.24 -7.25
C PHE A 173 -14.32 33.26 -8.28
N VAL A 174 -14.61 33.44 -9.57
CA VAL A 174 -14.01 32.63 -10.64
C VAL A 174 -12.50 32.86 -10.75
N ILE A 175 -12.04 34.11 -10.62
CA ILE A 175 -10.61 34.42 -10.61
C ILE A 175 -9.90 33.74 -9.45
N GLN A 176 -10.46 33.80 -8.23
CA GLN A 176 -9.91 33.10 -7.06
C GLN A 176 -9.90 31.58 -7.26
N THR A 177 -10.96 31.01 -7.87
CA THR A 177 -11.01 29.58 -8.20
C THR A 177 -9.90 29.20 -9.19
N ALA A 178 -9.66 30.01 -10.21
CA ALA A 178 -8.57 29.81 -11.16
C ALA A 178 -7.19 29.97 -10.48
N ALA A 179 -7.08 30.94 -9.56
CA ALA A 179 -5.85 31.09 -8.75
C ALA A 179 -5.63 29.89 -7.82
N ALA A 180 -6.70 29.32 -7.23
CA ALA A 180 -6.59 28.08 -6.45
C ALA A 180 -6.12 26.90 -7.32
N ALA A 181 -6.53 26.82 -8.58
CA ALA A 181 -6.06 25.78 -9.50
C ALA A 181 -4.57 25.95 -9.85
N ALA A 182 -4.05 27.17 -9.81
CA ALA A 182 -2.62 27.44 -10.05
C ALA A 182 -1.70 26.94 -8.93
N ILE A 183 -2.24 26.42 -7.82
CA ILE A 183 -1.46 25.78 -6.76
C ILE A 183 -0.82 24.46 -7.25
N LEU A 184 -1.46 23.75 -8.19
CA LEU A 184 -0.96 22.49 -8.75
C LEU A 184 0.43 22.64 -9.40
N PRO A 185 0.61 23.50 -10.43
CA PRO A 185 1.93 23.68 -11.01
C PRO A 185 2.95 24.26 -10.01
N ARG A 186 2.47 25.00 -9.00
CA ARG A 186 3.35 25.49 -7.92
C ARG A 186 3.87 24.34 -7.05
N PHE A 187 3.03 23.37 -6.68
CA PHE A 187 3.46 22.21 -5.92
C PHE A 187 4.45 21.35 -6.71
N VAL A 188 4.19 21.14 -8.00
CA VAL A 188 5.13 20.43 -8.89
C VAL A 188 6.48 21.18 -8.96
N SER A 189 6.47 22.51 -9.13
CA SER A 189 7.70 23.31 -9.20
C SER A 189 8.49 23.33 -7.88
N LEU A 190 7.84 23.04 -6.76
CA LEU A 190 8.47 22.95 -5.44
C LEU A 190 8.90 21.52 -5.08
N GLY A 191 8.71 20.56 -5.99
CA GLY A 191 9.08 19.17 -5.76
C GLY A 191 8.24 18.43 -4.70
N TYR A 192 7.00 18.88 -4.48
CA TYR A 192 6.12 18.15 -3.56
C TYR A 192 5.82 16.74 -4.10
N PRO A 193 5.80 15.72 -3.22
CA PRO A 193 5.45 14.35 -3.61
C PRO A 193 4.08 14.26 -4.26
N ASP A 194 3.90 13.38 -5.22
CA ASP A 194 2.63 13.15 -5.94
C ASP A 194 1.47 12.86 -5.00
N MET A 195 1.72 12.14 -3.90
CA MET A 195 0.73 11.86 -2.87
C MET A 195 0.23 13.13 -2.18
N ARG A 196 1.10 14.09 -1.91
CA ARG A 196 0.72 15.39 -1.34
C ARG A 196 -0.20 16.17 -2.28
N ILE A 197 0.08 16.11 -3.57
CA ILE A 197 -0.73 16.74 -4.63
C ILE A 197 -2.07 16.01 -4.77
N TYR A 198 -2.06 14.70 -4.69
CA TYR A 198 -3.25 13.87 -4.88
C TYR A 198 -4.23 13.96 -3.71
N TYR A 199 -3.77 13.83 -2.47
CA TYR A 199 -4.60 13.77 -1.26
C TYR A 199 -4.93 15.14 -0.66
N GLY A 200 -4.12 16.17 -0.90
CA GLY A 200 -4.24 17.46 -0.24
C GLY A 200 -5.56 18.18 -0.54
N THR A 201 -6.30 18.55 0.50
CA THR A 201 -7.57 19.28 0.36
C THR A 201 -7.38 20.61 -0.37
N ASP A 202 -6.28 21.32 -0.09
CA ASP A 202 -5.88 22.56 -0.74
C ASP A 202 -5.56 22.37 -2.24
N ALA A 203 -4.94 21.24 -2.58
CA ALA A 203 -4.61 20.90 -3.97
C ALA A 203 -5.85 20.48 -4.80
N ARG A 204 -6.96 20.09 -4.16
CA ARG A 204 -8.14 19.53 -4.83
C ARG A 204 -9.38 20.42 -4.78
N MET A 205 -9.45 21.37 -3.84
CA MET A 205 -10.61 22.22 -3.59
C MET A 205 -11.06 23.03 -4.82
N PHE A 206 -10.15 23.38 -5.74
CA PHE A 206 -10.48 24.11 -6.96
C PHE A 206 -11.55 23.40 -7.80
N SER A 207 -11.57 22.07 -7.82
CA SER A 207 -12.57 21.29 -8.55
C SER A 207 -13.98 21.55 -8.01
N THR A 208 -14.13 21.53 -6.70
CA THR A 208 -15.40 21.86 -6.03
C THR A 208 -15.81 23.32 -6.27
N LEU A 209 -14.84 24.25 -6.20
CA LEU A 209 -15.10 25.67 -6.44
C LEU A 209 -15.53 25.95 -7.89
N PHE A 210 -15.00 25.25 -8.89
CA PHE A 210 -15.50 25.33 -10.27
C PHE A 210 -16.96 24.92 -10.38
N GLY A 211 -17.33 23.82 -9.72
CA GLY A 211 -18.74 23.39 -9.65
C GLY A 211 -19.63 24.42 -9.00
N MET A 212 -19.18 25.05 -7.91
CA MET A 212 -19.89 26.14 -7.25
C MET A 212 -20.05 27.37 -8.16
N ALA A 213 -18.98 27.78 -8.84
CA ALA A 213 -19.01 28.91 -9.78
C ALA A 213 -20.07 28.68 -10.88
N LEU A 214 -20.12 27.48 -11.45
CA LEU A 214 -21.15 27.09 -12.42
C LEU A 214 -22.55 27.13 -11.82
N ALA A 215 -22.72 26.65 -10.59
CA ALA A 215 -24.03 26.67 -9.91
C ALA A 215 -24.51 28.08 -9.61
N PHE A 216 -23.63 29.00 -9.18
CA PHE A 216 -23.98 30.42 -9.00
C PHE A 216 -24.39 31.04 -10.31
N LEU A 217 -23.68 30.76 -11.43
CA LEU A 217 -24.07 31.24 -12.75
C LEU A 217 -25.46 30.72 -13.18
N HIS A 218 -25.69 29.41 -13.00
CA HIS A 218 -26.97 28.78 -13.36
C HIS A 218 -28.15 29.23 -12.46
N ARG A 219 -27.85 29.73 -11.29
CA ARG A 219 -28.90 30.31 -10.40
C ARG A 219 -29.35 31.67 -10.86
N GLU A 220 -28.44 32.51 -11.38
CA GLU A 220 -28.77 33.85 -11.85
C GLU A 220 -29.41 33.90 -13.23
N LYS A 221 -28.93 33.07 -14.13
CA LYS A 221 -29.42 33.00 -15.50
C LYS A 221 -30.45 31.87 -15.63
N PRO A 222 -31.66 32.15 -16.19
CA PRO A 222 -32.60 31.08 -16.47
C PRO A 222 -31.91 29.97 -17.30
N ARG A 223 -32.12 28.74 -16.91
CA ARG A 223 -31.62 27.58 -17.63
C ARG A 223 -32.43 27.30 -18.90
N SER A 224 -32.73 28.35 -19.68
CA SER A 224 -33.34 28.17 -20.97
C SER A 224 -32.35 27.50 -21.89
N CYS A 225 -32.70 26.32 -22.39
CA CYS A 225 -31.90 25.65 -23.41
C CYS A 225 -31.73 26.60 -24.60
N PRO A 226 -30.50 26.86 -25.05
CA PRO A 226 -30.27 27.66 -26.25
C PRO A 226 -31.06 27.12 -27.44
N ALA A 227 -31.58 28.01 -28.27
CA ALA A 227 -32.49 27.62 -29.37
C ALA A 227 -31.86 26.56 -30.30
N PHE A 228 -30.55 26.64 -30.54
CA PHE A 228 -29.81 25.69 -31.35
C PHE A 228 -29.63 24.31 -30.69
N MET A 229 -29.79 24.19 -29.35
CA MET A 229 -29.74 22.93 -28.62
C MET A 229 -31.12 22.28 -28.40
N LYS A 230 -32.21 23.02 -28.65
CA LYS A 230 -33.59 22.50 -28.50
C LYS A 230 -33.98 21.50 -29.56
N LYS A 231 -33.37 21.61 -30.74
CA LYS A 231 -33.69 20.79 -31.91
C LYS A 231 -32.43 20.05 -32.34
N GLY A 232 -32.57 18.76 -32.75
CA GLY A 232 -31.49 17.96 -33.22
C GLY A 232 -30.61 17.30 -32.13
N PRO A 233 -29.59 16.54 -32.51
CA PRO A 233 -28.79 15.70 -31.59
C PRO A 233 -27.69 16.48 -30.85
N LEU A 234 -27.54 17.79 -31.04
CA LEU A 234 -26.37 18.53 -30.55
C LEU A 234 -26.13 18.39 -29.05
N SER A 235 -27.18 18.40 -28.21
CA SER A 235 -27.04 18.22 -26.77
C SER A 235 -26.53 16.80 -26.42
N VAL A 236 -26.96 15.80 -27.18
CA VAL A 236 -26.50 14.40 -27.02
C VAL A 236 -25.05 14.29 -27.45
N LEU A 237 -24.68 14.90 -28.59
CA LEU A 237 -23.31 14.90 -29.12
C LEU A 237 -22.34 15.61 -28.17
N LEU A 238 -22.72 16.77 -27.62
CA LEU A 238 -21.88 17.50 -26.64
C LEU A 238 -21.70 16.74 -25.34
N PHE A 239 -22.76 16.08 -24.86
CA PHE A 239 -22.66 15.21 -23.68
C PHE A 239 -21.73 14.02 -23.99
N ALA A 240 -21.92 13.33 -25.12
CA ALA A 240 -21.10 12.21 -25.52
C ALA A 240 -19.65 12.62 -25.75
N ALA A 241 -19.39 13.77 -26.39
CA ALA A 241 -18.03 14.29 -26.58
C ALA A 241 -17.36 14.62 -25.24
N GLY A 242 -18.07 15.28 -24.33
CA GLY A 242 -17.51 15.64 -23.02
C GLY A 242 -17.23 14.40 -22.16
N THR A 243 -18.18 13.45 -22.10
CA THR A 243 -17.95 12.18 -21.38
C THR A 243 -16.92 11.30 -22.06
N GLY A 244 -16.83 11.32 -23.39
CA GLY A 244 -15.79 10.65 -24.17
C GLY A 244 -14.40 11.25 -23.91
N ALA A 245 -14.27 12.58 -23.81
CA ALA A 245 -13.01 13.22 -23.45
C ALA A 245 -12.58 12.86 -22.02
N LEU A 246 -13.52 12.83 -21.04
CA LEU A 246 -13.24 12.36 -19.69
C LEU A 246 -12.79 10.90 -19.68
N ALA A 247 -13.47 10.04 -20.45
CA ALA A 247 -13.09 8.64 -20.59
C ALA A 247 -11.69 8.51 -21.22
N TYR A 248 -11.39 9.29 -22.26
CA TYR A 248 -10.06 9.31 -22.89
C TYR A 248 -8.96 9.63 -21.85
N LEU A 249 -9.14 10.64 -20.99
CA LEU A 249 -8.19 10.93 -19.93
C LEU A 249 -8.06 9.75 -18.95
N CYS A 250 -9.17 9.09 -18.60
CA CYS A 250 -9.15 7.92 -17.73
C CYS A 250 -8.39 6.72 -18.34
N PHE A 251 -8.39 6.57 -19.66
CA PHE A 251 -7.68 5.48 -20.33
C PHE A 251 -6.21 5.80 -20.68
N THR A 252 -5.80 7.06 -20.62
CA THR A 252 -4.47 7.45 -21.14
C THR A 252 -3.55 8.08 -20.10
N VAL A 253 -4.07 8.73 -19.06
CA VAL A 253 -3.25 9.48 -18.10
C VAL A 253 -3.00 8.62 -16.86
N SER A 254 -1.92 7.83 -16.89
CA SER A 254 -1.43 7.10 -15.71
C SER A 254 -0.81 8.06 -14.68
N PRO A 255 -0.55 7.63 -13.45
CA PRO A 255 0.16 8.44 -12.45
C PRO A 255 1.54 8.93 -12.91
N GLU A 256 2.24 8.14 -13.71
CA GLU A 256 3.58 8.43 -14.24
C GLU A 256 3.53 9.31 -15.50
N HIS A 257 2.34 9.53 -16.06
CA HIS A 257 2.19 10.33 -17.27
C HIS A 257 2.53 11.80 -17.00
N PRO A 258 3.27 12.51 -17.91
CA PRO A 258 3.64 13.91 -17.72
C PRO A 258 2.47 14.86 -17.47
N LEU A 259 1.26 14.47 -17.85
CA LEU A 259 0.03 15.24 -17.60
C LEU A 259 -0.63 14.91 -16.25
N PHE A 260 -0.01 14.09 -15.38
CA PHE A 260 -0.62 13.66 -14.13
C PHE A 260 -1.23 14.81 -13.30
N PRO A 261 -0.50 15.87 -12.90
CA PRO A 261 -1.10 16.94 -12.11
C PRO A 261 -2.08 17.82 -12.91
N ILE A 262 -1.79 18.03 -14.22
CA ILE A 262 -2.64 18.83 -15.10
C ILE A 262 -3.95 18.09 -15.42
N GLY A 263 -3.93 16.76 -15.41
CA GLY A 263 -5.09 15.91 -15.60
C GLY A 263 -6.24 16.22 -14.63
N PHE A 264 -5.93 16.64 -13.39
CA PHE A 264 -6.93 17.07 -12.41
C PHE A 264 -7.68 18.32 -12.87
N LEU A 265 -6.94 19.30 -13.39
CA LEU A 265 -7.53 20.53 -13.90
C LEU A 265 -8.34 20.27 -15.18
N LEU A 266 -7.80 19.49 -16.10
CA LEU A 266 -8.46 19.15 -17.37
C LEU A 266 -9.78 18.39 -17.10
N SER A 267 -9.77 17.37 -16.25
CA SER A 267 -10.97 16.62 -15.88
C SER A 267 -12.02 17.52 -15.24
N SER A 268 -11.59 18.42 -14.36
CA SER A 268 -12.51 19.38 -13.72
C SER A 268 -13.17 20.31 -14.72
N LEU A 269 -12.37 20.88 -15.65
CA LEU A 269 -12.87 21.80 -16.69
C LEU A 269 -13.79 21.09 -17.68
N LEU A 270 -13.43 19.87 -18.11
CA LEU A 270 -14.27 19.06 -19.02
C LEU A 270 -15.61 18.64 -18.38
N THR A 271 -15.65 18.52 -17.07
CA THR A 271 -16.89 18.19 -16.35
C THR A 271 -17.92 19.34 -16.39
N LEU A 272 -17.49 20.61 -16.46
CA LEU A 272 -18.39 21.77 -16.46
C LEU A 272 -19.38 21.77 -17.64
N PRO A 273 -18.96 21.63 -18.91
CA PRO A 273 -19.88 21.56 -20.04
C PRO A 273 -20.80 20.34 -19.97
N VAL A 274 -20.32 19.19 -19.47
CA VAL A 274 -21.14 17.99 -19.28
C VAL A 274 -22.28 18.27 -18.30
N ILE A 275 -22.00 18.89 -17.15
CA ILE A 275 -23.03 19.34 -16.18
C ILE A 275 -23.98 20.35 -16.83
N SER A 276 -23.44 21.34 -17.55
CA SER A 276 -24.28 22.39 -18.14
C SER A 276 -25.27 21.81 -19.13
N VAL A 277 -24.83 20.96 -20.06
CA VAL A 277 -25.72 20.32 -21.04
C VAL A 277 -26.73 19.38 -20.38
N SER A 278 -26.32 18.68 -19.31
CA SER A 278 -27.20 17.78 -18.57
C SER A 278 -28.33 18.49 -17.82
N THR A 279 -28.21 19.76 -17.58
CA THR A 279 -29.19 20.55 -16.78
C THR A 279 -30.18 21.33 -17.62
N TYR A 280 -30.10 21.30 -18.95
CA TYR A 280 -31.08 21.94 -19.82
C TYR A 280 -32.39 21.14 -19.90
N ASP A 281 -33.47 21.68 -19.38
CA ASP A 281 -34.77 20.97 -19.24
C ASP A 281 -35.41 20.56 -20.59
N GLU A 282 -35.17 21.35 -21.66
CA GLU A 282 -35.80 21.14 -22.97
C GLU A 282 -34.89 20.48 -23.99
N ALA A 283 -33.67 20.08 -23.58
CA ALA A 283 -32.68 19.44 -24.49
C ALA A 283 -33.09 18.00 -24.81
N PRO A 284 -32.89 17.52 -26.05
CA PRO A 284 -33.11 16.10 -26.42
C PRO A 284 -32.40 15.11 -25.52
N LEU A 285 -31.26 15.46 -24.96
CA LEU A 285 -30.51 14.64 -24.01
C LEU A 285 -31.38 14.16 -22.84
N SER A 286 -32.23 15.03 -22.28
CA SER A 286 -33.09 14.66 -21.16
C SER A 286 -34.13 13.59 -21.50
N ARG A 287 -34.49 13.45 -22.78
CA ARG A 287 -35.41 12.41 -23.28
C ARG A 287 -34.66 11.11 -23.55
N VAL A 288 -33.48 11.20 -24.18
CA VAL A 288 -32.65 10.04 -24.52
C VAL A 288 -32.19 9.30 -23.27
N LEU A 289 -31.80 10.05 -22.23
CA LEU A 289 -31.31 9.47 -20.97
C LEU A 289 -32.42 9.18 -19.94
N SER A 290 -33.67 9.43 -20.23
CA SER A 290 -34.79 9.22 -19.27
C SER A 290 -35.01 7.72 -19.01
N SER A 291 -34.23 7.15 -18.10
CA SER A 291 -34.31 5.75 -17.70
C SER A 291 -34.50 5.63 -16.18
N PRO A 292 -35.56 4.95 -15.71
CA PRO A 292 -35.73 4.63 -14.30
C PRO A 292 -34.53 3.84 -13.71
N ALA A 293 -33.89 2.99 -14.53
CA ALA A 293 -32.73 2.22 -14.13
C ALA A 293 -31.53 3.11 -13.81
N ILE A 294 -31.23 4.12 -14.66
CA ILE A 294 -30.14 5.09 -14.39
C ILE A 294 -30.38 5.79 -13.05
N ARG A 295 -31.61 6.24 -12.82
CA ARG A 295 -31.98 6.91 -11.55
C ARG A 295 -31.84 5.97 -10.36
N TYR A 296 -32.28 4.73 -10.49
CA TYR A 296 -32.21 3.73 -9.42
C TYR A 296 -30.78 3.40 -9.07
N LEU A 297 -29.97 3.04 -10.06
CA LEU A 297 -28.54 2.71 -9.87
C LEU A 297 -27.75 3.90 -9.31
N SER A 298 -28.03 5.13 -9.80
CA SER A 298 -27.38 6.33 -9.28
C SER A 298 -27.70 6.64 -7.82
N SER A 299 -28.82 6.12 -7.29
CA SER A 299 -29.27 6.44 -5.93
C SER A 299 -28.39 5.85 -4.83
N PHE A 300 -27.66 4.78 -5.08
CA PHE A 300 -26.78 4.10 -4.11
C PHE A 300 -25.31 4.02 -4.55
N THR A 301 -24.87 4.85 -5.50
CA THR A 301 -23.46 4.95 -5.89
C THR A 301 -22.54 5.33 -4.73
N TYR A 302 -23.05 6.06 -3.74
CA TYR A 302 -22.30 6.39 -2.53
C TYR A 302 -22.01 5.15 -1.68
N GLU A 303 -23.00 4.30 -1.50
CA GLU A 303 -22.85 3.05 -0.76
C GLU A 303 -21.94 2.07 -1.52
N VAL A 304 -22.00 2.03 -2.85
CA VAL A 304 -21.05 1.28 -3.70
C VAL A 304 -19.63 1.78 -3.45
N TYR A 305 -19.44 3.09 -3.44
CA TYR A 305 -18.14 3.70 -3.14
C TYR A 305 -17.62 3.31 -1.75
N LEU A 306 -18.47 3.27 -0.72
CA LEU A 306 -18.06 2.88 0.63
C LEU A 306 -17.64 1.42 0.74
N VAL A 307 -18.37 0.52 0.07
CA VAL A 307 -18.31 -0.92 0.32
C VAL A 307 -17.28 -1.65 -0.58
N HIS A 308 -17.07 -1.13 -1.82
CA HIS A 308 -16.28 -1.87 -2.82
C HIS A 308 -14.85 -2.14 -2.40
N TYR A 309 -14.17 -1.15 -1.84
CA TYR A 309 -12.73 -1.28 -1.54
C TYR A 309 -12.44 -2.18 -0.34
N PRO A 310 -13.15 -2.07 0.81
CA PRO A 310 -13.02 -3.05 1.88
C PRO A 310 -13.28 -4.48 1.43
N LEU A 311 -14.31 -4.71 0.60
CA LEU A 311 -14.58 -6.03 0.05
C LEU A 311 -13.49 -6.49 -0.92
N LEU A 312 -12.90 -5.56 -1.70
CA LEU A 312 -11.77 -5.87 -2.56
C LEU A 312 -10.54 -6.28 -1.76
N PHE A 313 -10.23 -5.55 -0.69
CA PHE A 313 -9.15 -5.85 0.24
C PHE A 313 -9.24 -7.29 0.77
N PHE A 314 -10.38 -7.70 1.33
CA PHE A 314 -10.57 -9.07 1.80
C PHE A 314 -10.57 -10.11 0.66
N ALA A 315 -11.22 -9.81 -0.48
CA ALA A 315 -11.30 -10.75 -1.59
C ALA A 315 -9.92 -11.01 -2.23
N ALA A 316 -9.14 -9.95 -2.41
CA ALA A 316 -7.83 -10.02 -3.02
C ALA A 316 -6.80 -10.74 -2.13
N HIS A 317 -6.96 -10.68 -0.81
CA HIS A 317 -6.11 -11.42 0.14
C HIS A 317 -6.17 -12.93 -0.11
N TYR A 318 -7.35 -13.48 -0.40
CA TYR A 318 -7.52 -14.92 -0.58
C TYR A 318 -7.35 -15.40 -2.01
N ARG A 319 -7.72 -14.58 -3.01
CA ARG A 319 -7.69 -14.97 -4.42
C ARG A 319 -7.68 -13.77 -5.36
N GLU A 320 -7.02 -13.93 -6.49
CA GLU A 320 -7.09 -12.96 -7.58
C GLU A 320 -8.54 -12.72 -8.03
N VAL A 321 -8.97 -11.45 -8.08
CA VAL A 321 -10.35 -11.06 -8.38
C VAL A 321 -10.59 -11.02 -9.89
N LYS A 322 -10.58 -12.21 -10.53
CA LYS A 322 -10.81 -12.41 -11.98
C LYS A 322 -11.91 -13.45 -12.26
N GLY A 323 -12.43 -13.47 -13.46
CA GLY A 323 -13.39 -14.49 -13.94
C GLY A 323 -14.65 -14.57 -13.05
N LEU A 324 -14.96 -15.76 -12.53
CA LEU A 324 -16.14 -16.00 -11.69
C LEU A 324 -16.04 -15.24 -10.36
N ILE A 325 -14.83 -15.08 -9.80
CA ILE A 325 -14.60 -14.36 -8.53
C ILE A 325 -14.96 -12.89 -8.70
N LEU A 326 -14.62 -12.27 -9.84
CA LEU A 326 -15.02 -10.91 -10.17
C LEU A 326 -16.54 -10.75 -10.21
N VAL A 327 -17.25 -11.71 -10.81
CA VAL A 327 -18.73 -11.68 -10.84
C VAL A 327 -19.30 -11.77 -9.43
N LEU A 328 -18.80 -12.70 -8.61
CA LEU A 328 -19.23 -12.86 -7.21
C LEU A 328 -18.91 -11.61 -6.38
N TYR A 329 -17.73 -11.04 -6.55
CA TYR A 329 -17.34 -9.80 -5.92
C TYR A 329 -18.31 -8.65 -6.27
N LEU A 330 -18.58 -8.42 -7.54
CA LEU A 330 -19.51 -7.38 -7.98
C LEU A 330 -20.92 -7.60 -7.42
N LEU A 331 -21.42 -8.82 -7.44
CA LEU A 331 -22.73 -9.16 -6.85
C LEU A 331 -22.73 -8.86 -5.34
N THR A 332 -21.67 -9.18 -4.63
CA THR A 332 -21.50 -8.91 -3.20
C THR A 332 -21.47 -7.41 -2.92
N VAL A 333 -20.69 -6.63 -3.70
CA VAL A 333 -20.65 -5.17 -3.61
C VAL A 333 -22.06 -4.58 -3.79
N PHE A 334 -22.79 -5.00 -4.81
CA PHE A 334 -24.17 -4.51 -5.03
C PHE A 334 -25.12 -4.92 -3.92
N ALA A 335 -25.02 -6.16 -3.42
CA ALA A 335 -25.90 -6.65 -2.34
C ALA A 335 -25.66 -5.87 -1.04
N PHE A 336 -24.40 -5.70 -0.62
CA PHE A 336 -24.08 -4.93 0.60
C PHE A 336 -24.39 -3.44 0.46
N SER A 337 -24.14 -2.84 -0.71
CA SER A 337 -24.49 -1.45 -0.99
C SER A 337 -25.99 -1.23 -0.94
N PHE A 338 -26.76 -2.15 -1.53
CA PHE A 338 -28.23 -2.10 -1.47
C PHE A 338 -28.74 -2.26 -0.03
N LEU A 339 -28.18 -3.21 0.73
CA LEU A 339 -28.54 -3.44 2.13
C LEU A 339 -28.26 -2.21 2.99
N LEU A 340 -27.09 -1.59 2.83
CA LEU A 340 -26.70 -0.36 3.52
C LEU A 340 -27.64 0.80 3.16
N HIS A 341 -27.88 1.00 1.86
CA HIS A 341 -28.80 2.04 1.38
C HIS A 341 -30.22 1.86 1.93
N PHE A 342 -30.74 0.62 1.86
CA PHE A 342 -32.08 0.30 2.35
C PHE A 342 -32.19 0.53 3.87
N SER A 343 -31.21 0.11 4.66
CA SER A 343 -31.22 0.26 6.12
C SER A 343 -31.15 1.73 6.57
N MET A 344 -30.51 2.61 5.79
CA MET A 344 -30.35 4.03 6.13
C MET A 344 -31.51 4.93 5.67
N ASP A 345 -32.41 4.46 4.78
CA ASP A 345 -33.54 5.25 4.28
C ASP A 345 -34.78 5.14 5.19
N ILE A 346 -34.58 5.29 6.51
CA ILE A 346 -35.71 5.30 7.44
C ILE A 346 -36.53 6.60 7.25
N ARG A 347 -37.80 6.44 6.92
CA ARG A 347 -38.75 7.54 6.84
C ARG A 347 -39.62 7.51 8.09
N PHE A 348 -39.45 8.48 8.97
CA PHE A 348 -40.30 8.64 10.14
C PHE A 348 -41.71 9.11 9.68
N SER A 349 -42.51 8.14 9.26
CA SER A 349 -43.92 8.33 8.89
C SER A 349 -44.75 7.22 9.50
N PHE A 350 -45.81 7.56 10.19
CA PHE A 350 -46.77 6.61 10.77
C PHE A 350 -47.83 6.12 9.75
N ASP A 351 -47.63 6.43 8.44
CA ASP A 351 -48.49 5.91 7.39
C ASP A 351 -48.30 4.39 7.24
N ARG A 352 -49.43 3.66 7.17
CA ARG A 352 -49.44 2.18 7.01
C ARG A 352 -48.58 1.70 5.82
N LYS A 353 -48.45 2.50 4.74
CA LYS A 353 -47.61 2.19 3.57
C LYS A 353 -46.12 2.16 3.88
N HIS A 354 -45.70 2.83 4.94
CA HIS A 354 -44.29 2.89 5.36
C HIS A 354 -43.97 2.02 6.59
N LEU A 355 -45.00 1.45 7.24
CA LEU A 355 -44.82 0.71 8.49
C LEU A 355 -43.99 -0.59 8.29
N ALA A 356 -44.39 -1.44 7.34
CA ALA A 356 -43.68 -2.70 7.07
C ALA A 356 -42.22 -2.49 6.58
N PRO A 357 -41.97 -1.60 5.57
CA PRO A 357 -40.57 -1.34 5.19
C PRO A 357 -39.75 -0.67 6.31
N ASN A 358 -40.33 0.18 7.15
CA ASN A 358 -39.60 0.73 8.29
C ASN A 358 -39.30 -0.31 9.36
N LEU A 359 -40.24 -1.23 9.61
CA LEU A 359 -39.96 -2.36 10.53
C LEU A 359 -38.83 -3.24 10.03
N ALA A 360 -38.81 -3.60 8.74
CA ALA A 360 -37.73 -4.35 8.13
C ALA A 360 -36.38 -3.61 8.26
N ARG A 361 -36.36 -2.28 8.05
CA ARG A 361 -35.16 -1.44 8.21
C ARG A 361 -34.68 -1.42 9.66
N ILE A 362 -35.59 -1.27 10.62
CA ILE A 362 -35.26 -1.30 12.06
C ILE A 362 -34.67 -2.68 12.44
N LEU A 363 -35.26 -3.77 11.96
CA LEU A 363 -34.74 -5.13 12.20
C LEU A 363 -33.34 -5.31 11.61
N LEU A 364 -33.03 -4.71 10.46
CA LEU A 364 -31.69 -4.72 9.87
C LEU A 364 -30.72 -3.79 10.59
N LEU A 365 -31.21 -2.70 11.20
CA LEU A 365 -30.34 -1.78 11.97
C LEU A 365 -29.86 -2.40 13.29
N ILE A 366 -30.61 -3.32 13.91
CA ILE A 366 -30.19 -3.95 15.16
C ILE A 366 -28.86 -4.68 15.01
N PRO A 367 -28.68 -5.65 14.08
CA PRO A 367 -27.37 -6.29 13.89
C PRO A 367 -26.27 -5.31 13.42
N LEU A 368 -26.63 -4.28 12.63
CA LEU A 368 -25.67 -3.25 12.24
C LEU A 368 -25.19 -2.42 13.45
N LEU A 369 -26.09 -2.03 14.35
CA LEU A 369 -25.72 -1.33 15.60
C LEU A 369 -24.89 -2.21 16.52
N TYR A 370 -25.22 -3.50 16.59
CA TYR A 370 -24.42 -4.46 17.34
C TYR A 370 -23.02 -4.61 16.73
N ALA A 371 -22.93 -4.71 15.39
CA ALA A 371 -21.64 -4.74 14.69
C ALA A 371 -20.83 -3.45 14.93
N VAL A 372 -21.49 -2.27 14.94
CA VAL A 372 -20.82 -1.00 15.28
C VAL A 372 -20.29 -1.02 16.71
N LEU A 373 -21.07 -1.53 17.66
CA LEU A 373 -20.62 -1.65 19.06
C LEU A 373 -19.40 -2.55 19.18
N LEU A 374 -19.44 -3.75 18.57
CA LEU A 374 -18.31 -4.67 18.56
C LEU A 374 -17.09 -4.07 17.85
N GLY A 375 -17.27 -3.46 16.66
CA GLY A 375 -16.19 -2.79 15.95
C GLY A 375 -15.55 -1.65 16.75
N CYS A 376 -16.33 -0.86 17.50
CA CYS A 376 -15.79 0.14 18.43
C CYS A 376 -14.96 -0.48 19.56
N MET A 377 -15.38 -1.64 20.08
CA MET A 377 -14.60 -2.36 21.09
C MET A 377 -13.28 -2.88 20.49
N ASP A 378 -13.30 -3.35 19.25
CA ASP A 378 -12.10 -3.82 18.52
C ASP A 378 -11.12 -2.69 18.27
N ILE A 379 -11.58 -1.56 17.76
CA ILE A 379 -10.75 -0.36 17.57
C ILE A 379 -10.08 0.08 18.89
N HIS A 380 -10.79 -0.04 20.02
CA HIS A 380 -10.24 0.30 21.32
C HIS A 380 -9.17 -0.70 21.79
N ALA A 381 -9.36 -1.99 21.47
CA ALA A 381 -8.45 -3.07 21.83
C ALA A 381 -7.26 -3.25 20.88
N ALA A 382 -7.33 -2.68 19.66
CA ALA A 382 -6.27 -2.78 18.66
C ALA A 382 -4.96 -2.21 19.19
N GLN A 383 -3.87 -2.92 18.92
CA GLN A 383 -2.51 -2.46 19.26
C GLN A 383 -2.16 -1.22 18.44
N ASP A 384 -1.39 -0.33 19.06
CA ASP A 384 -0.96 0.91 18.43
C ASP A 384 0.54 0.81 18.11
N HIS A 385 0.85 0.51 16.84
CA HIS A 385 2.21 0.43 16.32
C HIS A 385 2.77 1.78 15.88
N THR A 386 2.10 2.88 16.23
CA THR A 386 2.48 4.23 15.78
C THR A 386 3.91 4.61 16.18
N GLN A 387 4.38 4.16 17.36
CA GLN A 387 5.75 4.47 17.80
C GLN A 387 6.79 3.72 16.96
N GLU A 388 6.59 2.45 16.70
CA GLU A 388 7.45 1.62 15.85
C GLU A 388 7.55 2.19 14.42
N MET A 389 6.42 2.59 13.84
CA MET A 389 6.39 3.21 12.52
C MET A 389 7.04 4.58 12.49
N LEU A 390 6.94 5.38 13.57
CA LEU A 390 7.64 6.66 13.70
C LEU A 390 9.16 6.49 13.83
N GLU A 391 9.62 5.43 14.49
CA GLU A 391 11.04 5.10 14.56
C GLU A 391 11.59 4.69 13.20
N LEU A 392 10.83 3.86 12.45
CA LEU A 392 11.15 3.49 11.08
C LEU A 392 11.22 4.73 10.16
N GLU A 393 10.23 5.62 10.23
CA GLU A 393 10.19 6.84 9.42
C GLU A 393 11.42 7.73 9.68
N LYS A 394 11.77 7.96 10.96
CA LYS A 394 12.97 8.71 11.33
C LYS A 394 14.24 8.07 10.77
N GLN A 395 14.33 6.75 10.83
CA GLN A 395 15.48 6.02 10.32
C GLN A 395 15.60 6.13 8.79
N LEU A 396 14.48 6.05 8.06
CA LEU A 396 14.48 6.23 6.61
C LEU A 396 14.87 7.67 6.23
N GLU A 397 14.40 8.68 6.99
CA GLU A 397 14.82 10.07 6.79
C GLU A 397 16.33 10.28 7.07
N GLU A 398 16.85 9.64 8.13
CA GLU A 398 18.27 9.71 8.49
C GLU A 398 19.14 9.03 7.41
N ASN A 399 18.71 7.87 6.90
CA ASN A 399 19.37 7.18 5.80
C ASN A 399 19.28 7.97 4.48
N ALA A 400 18.18 8.67 4.21
CA ALA A 400 18.07 9.54 3.04
C ALA A 400 19.07 10.72 3.09
N ARG A 401 19.30 11.29 4.28
CA ARG A 401 20.34 12.31 4.47
C ARG A 401 21.75 11.75 4.28
N LEU A 402 22.00 10.57 4.85
CA LEU A 402 23.26 9.85 4.66
C LEU A 402 23.55 9.62 3.17
N LEU A 403 22.52 9.24 2.42
CA LEU A 403 22.60 9.08 0.96
C LEU A 403 23.03 10.37 0.26
N GLU A 404 22.40 11.51 0.59
CA GLU A 404 22.74 12.81 0.02
C GLU A 404 24.18 13.24 0.34
N GLU A 405 24.65 12.97 1.57
CA GLU A 405 26.01 13.26 2.00
C GLU A 405 27.02 12.42 1.24
N HIS A 406 26.80 11.10 1.15
CA HIS A 406 27.70 10.19 0.40
C HIS A 406 27.71 10.45 -1.10
N GLN A 407 26.57 10.80 -1.70
CA GLN A 407 26.53 11.16 -3.12
C GLN A 407 27.35 12.43 -3.42
N LYS A 408 27.39 13.38 -2.50
CA LYS A 408 28.25 14.57 -2.65
C LYS A 408 29.73 14.22 -2.53
N GLU A 409 30.11 13.42 -1.52
CA GLU A 409 31.49 12.95 -1.35
C GLU A 409 31.96 12.10 -2.54
N TYR A 410 31.07 11.26 -3.09
CA TYR A 410 31.37 10.42 -4.24
C TYR A 410 31.59 11.26 -5.50
N ALA A 411 30.77 12.29 -5.75
CA ALA A 411 30.95 13.21 -6.86
C ALA A 411 32.28 13.99 -6.78
N GLU A 412 32.69 14.41 -5.57
CA GLU A 412 33.97 15.07 -5.33
C GLU A 412 35.17 14.10 -5.51
N LYS A 413 35.00 12.81 -5.14
CA LYS A 413 36.04 11.78 -5.33
C LYS A 413 36.17 11.33 -6.78
N GLN A 414 35.09 11.28 -7.56
CA GLN A 414 35.13 10.89 -8.98
C GLN A 414 36.04 11.81 -9.83
N GLU A 415 36.12 13.09 -9.52
CA GLU A 415 37.07 14.00 -10.20
C GLU A 415 38.54 13.65 -9.88
N ALA A 416 38.81 13.06 -8.70
CA ALA A 416 40.16 12.66 -8.29
C ALA A 416 40.56 11.25 -8.75
N GLU A 417 39.62 10.34 -8.95
CA GLU A 417 39.84 8.91 -9.20
C GLU A 417 39.64 8.45 -10.66
N ALA A 418 39.31 9.33 -11.60
CA ALA A 418 39.14 8.99 -13.02
C ALA A 418 40.36 8.27 -13.65
N ALA A 419 41.51 8.25 -12.97
CA ALA A 419 42.71 7.52 -13.37
C ALA A 419 42.70 6.04 -12.95
N TYR A 420 41.86 5.61 -12.01
CA TYR A 420 41.81 4.24 -11.47
C TYR A 420 40.85 3.29 -12.19
N LEU A 421 39.90 3.83 -12.97
CA LEU A 421 38.81 3.08 -13.61
C LEU A 421 39.15 2.46 -14.97
N SER A 422 40.46 2.28 -15.31
CA SER A 422 40.79 1.80 -16.64
C SER A 422 40.65 0.29 -16.86
N ASP A 423 40.42 -0.53 -15.84
CA ASP A 423 40.18 -1.98 -16.00
C ASP A 423 39.36 -2.61 -14.86
N PRO A 424 38.02 -2.60 -14.97
CA PRO A 424 37.15 -3.23 -13.96
C PRO A 424 37.20 -4.75 -13.98
N LEU A 425 37.85 -5.39 -14.94
CA LEU A 425 37.93 -6.83 -15.09
C LEU A 425 39.26 -7.42 -14.54
N SER A 426 40.19 -6.59 -14.10
CA SER A 426 41.45 -7.03 -13.52
C SER A 426 41.38 -7.30 -12.02
N PHE A 427 40.26 -7.81 -11.51
CA PHE A 427 40.25 -8.32 -10.16
C PHE A 427 41.16 -9.53 -10.06
N SER A 428 42.22 -9.44 -9.24
CA SER A 428 42.96 -10.58 -8.77
C SER A 428 42.00 -11.56 -8.07
N ALA A 429 42.38 -12.81 -7.89
CA ALA A 429 41.56 -13.89 -7.33
C ALA A 429 40.93 -13.60 -5.93
N GLU A 430 41.20 -12.44 -5.35
CA GLU A 430 40.66 -11.93 -4.09
C GLU A 430 39.86 -10.67 -4.36
N VAL A 431 38.53 -10.80 -4.31
CA VAL A 431 37.61 -9.65 -4.41
C VAL A 431 37.59 -8.94 -3.07
N ASP A 432 38.08 -7.73 -3.01
CA ASP A 432 38.01 -6.89 -1.81
C ASP A 432 36.77 -6.00 -1.89
N ALA A 433 35.73 -6.30 -1.09
CA ALA A 433 34.50 -5.55 -1.04
C ALA A 433 34.72 -4.05 -0.73
N ALA A 434 35.74 -3.73 0.06
CA ALA A 434 36.08 -2.34 0.39
C ALA A 434 36.56 -1.52 -0.82
N HIS A 435 37.06 -2.17 -1.85
CA HIS A 435 37.55 -1.53 -3.08
C HIS A 435 36.58 -1.66 -4.26
N MET A 436 35.42 -2.30 -4.07
CA MET A 436 34.43 -2.43 -5.14
C MET A 436 33.65 -1.15 -5.37
N HIS A 437 33.51 -0.75 -6.64
CA HIS A 437 32.66 0.34 -7.07
C HIS A 437 31.31 -0.20 -7.58
N ILE A 438 30.43 -0.58 -6.67
CA ILE A 438 29.09 -1.06 -7.01
C ILE A 438 28.12 0.11 -7.21
N THR A 439 27.22 0.00 -8.17
CA THR A 439 26.06 0.89 -8.24
C THR A 439 24.84 0.16 -7.69
N GLY A 440 24.28 0.66 -6.59
CA GLY A 440 23.04 0.15 -6.01
C GLY A 440 21.85 1.04 -6.38
N ILE A 441 20.79 0.47 -6.94
CA ILE A 441 19.56 1.21 -7.27
C ILE A 441 18.40 0.51 -6.59
N GLY A 442 17.72 1.20 -5.65
CA GLY A 442 16.72 0.55 -4.84
C GLY A 442 15.53 1.40 -4.41
N ASP A 443 14.59 0.74 -3.76
CA ASP A 443 13.42 1.34 -3.11
C ASP A 443 13.67 1.56 -1.60
N SER A 444 12.59 1.61 -0.80
CA SER A 444 12.68 1.86 0.65
C SER A 444 13.40 0.73 1.41
N VAL A 445 13.41 -0.49 0.89
CA VAL A 445 14.10 -1.62 1.53
C VAL A 445 15.61 -1.41 1.47
N MET A 446 16.15 -1.11 0.28
CA MET A 446 17.55 -0.78 0.11
C MET A 446 17.92 0.51 0.86
N LEU A 447 17.07 1.53 0.84
CA LEU A 447 17.26 2.78 1.60
C LEU A 447 17.38 2.48 3.10
N GLY A 448 16.55 1.57 3.61
CA GLY A 448 16.60 1.13 5.01
C GLY A 448 17.93 0.45 5.37
N ALA A 449 18.53 -0.29 4.44
CA ALA A 449 19.79 -1.00 4.62
C ALA A 449 21.04 -0.14 4.33
N LEU A 450 20.89 1.13 3.98
CA LEU A 450 21.95 1.95 3.40
C LEU A 450 23.21 2.04 4.30
N ARG A 451 23.03 2.12 5.62
CA ARG A 451 24.14 2.18 6.57
C ARG A 451 25.02 0.91 6.49
N THR A 452 24.39 -0.27 6.56
CA THR A 452 25.13 -1.55 6.46
C THR A 452 25.74 -1.75 5.08
N LEU A 453 25.07 -1.25 4.03
CA LEU A 453 25.63 -1.27 2.68
C LEU A 453 26.89 -0.41 2.56
N TYR A 454 26.91 0.81 3.12
CA TYR A 454 28.14 1.63 3.12
C TYR A 454 29.21 1.10 4.06
N ASP A 455 28.85 0.46 5.17
CA ASP A 455 29.81 -0.19 6.06
C ASP A 455 30.54 -1.35 5.35
N THR A 456 29.83 -2.09 4.47
CA THR A 456 30.36 -3.21 3.71
C THR A 456 31.02 -2.77 2.39
N PHE A 457 30.41 -1.81 1.71
CA PHE A 457 30.85 -1.28 0.42
C PHE A 457 31.10 0.23 0.51
N PRO A 458 32.19 0.67 1.14
CA PRO A 458 32.46 2.10 1.40
C PRO A 458 32.62 2.93 0.12
N ASN A 459 32.98 2.28 -1.01
CA ASN A 459 33.07 2.90 -2.34
C ASN A 459 31.81 2.65 -3.20
N GLY A 460 30.72 2.16 -2.61
CA GLY A 460 29.47 1.93 -3.31
C GLY A 460 28.76 3.25 -3.64
N ASP A 461 28.17 3.33 -4.82
CA ASP A 461 27.30 4.43 -5.24
C ASP A 461 25.85 3.96 -5.20
N PHE A 462 25.15 4.29 -4.11
CA PHE A 462 23.77 3.89 -3.89
C PHE A 462 22.81 5.01 -4.26
N ASP A 463 21.74 4.66 -4.97
CA ASP A 463 20.61 5.53 -5.30
C ASP A 463 19.31 4.82 -4.88
N ALA A 464 18.86 5.07 -3.66
CA ALA A 464 17.68 4.45 -3.09
C ALA A 464 16.66 5.51 -2.66
N GLN A 465 15.38 5.24 -2.87
CA GLN A 465 14.31 6.20 -2.57
C GLN A 465 13.03 5.48 -2.17
N GLN A 466 12.31 6.04 -1.19
CA GLN A 466 10.98 5.56 -0.80
C GLN A 466 10.02 5.54 -1.99
N ASN A 467 9.19 4.49 -2.05
CA ASN A 467 8.15 4.31 -3.07
C ASN A 467 8.65 4.33 -4.52
N ARG A 468 9.93 3.97 -4.77
CA ARG A 468 10.50 3.94 -6.11
C ARG A 468 9.84 2.88 -6.98
N SER A 469 9.40 3.28 -8.17
CA SER A 469 8.95 2.38 -9.24
C SER A 469 10.07 2.07 -10.25
N HIS A 470 9.82 1.17 -11.20
CA HIS A 470 10.79 0.83 -12.26
C HIS A 470 11.06 1.97 -13.26
N TYR A 471 10.11 2.89 -13.47
CA TYR A 471 10.30 4.01 -14.42
C TYR A 471 11.47 4.94 -14.07
N PRO A 472 11.61 5.43 -12.83
CA PRO A 472 12.82 6.16 -12.44
C PRO A 472 14.10 5.35 -12.64
N VAL A 473 14.08 4.03 -12.37
CA VAL A 473 15.24 3.15 -12.55
C VAL A 473 15.69 3.12 -14.02
N MET A 474 14.75 2.93 -14.96
CA MET A 474 15.05 2.98 -16.39
C MET A 474 15.76 4.29 -16.78
N LYS A 475 15.29 5.41 -16.22
CA LYS A 475 15.89 6.72 -16.49
C LYS A 475 17.28 6.84 -15.88
N ILE A 476 17.45 6.45 -14.62
CA ILE A 476 18.73 6.49 -13.90
C ILE A 476 19.77 5.65 -14.62
N VAL A 477 19.46 4.40 -14.93
CA VAL A 477 20.37 3.48 -15.65
C VAL A 477 20.78 4.06 -16.99
N LYS A 478 19.83 4.54 -17.77
CA LYS A 478 20.10 5.15 -19.09
C LYS A 478 20.96 6.41 -19.01
N GLU A 479 20.70 7.29 -18.03
CA GLU A 479 21.48 8.52 -17.84
C GLU A 479 22.89 8.20 -17.36
N ARG A 480 23.04 7.34 -16.35
CA ARG A 480 24.34 6.93 -15.79
C ARG A 480 25.18 6.10 -16.78
N ASN A 481 24.55 5.26 -17.62
CA ASN A 481 25.27 4.55 -18.68
C ASN A 481 25.79 5.53 -19.76
N ARG A 482 25.02 6.57 -20.08
CA ARG A 482 25.38 7.58 -21.07
C ARG A 482 26.55 8.48 -20.61
N ASP A 483 26.58 8.85 -19.34
CA ASP A 483 27.62 9.72 -18.76
C ASP A 483 28.80 8.96 -18.17
N GLY A 484 28.74 7.60 -18.17
CA GLY A 484 29.81 6.72 -17.70
C GLY A 484 29.88 6.56 -16.18
N SER A 485 28.88 7.04 -15.42
CA SER A 485 28.85 6.94 -13.96
C SER A 485 28.20 5.65 -13.46
N LEU A 486 27.71 4.78 -14.34
CA LEU A 486 27.16 3.49 -13.96
C LEU A 486 28.30 2.49 -13.64
N GLY A 487 28.40 2.07 -12.40
CA GLY A 487 29.42 1.13 -11.92
C GLY A 487 29.22 -0.31 -12.41
N ASN A 488 30.12 -1.19 -11.98
CA ASN A 488 30.03 -2.63 -12.17
C ASN A 488 30.62 -3.33 -10.93
N PRO A 489 29.85 -4.19 -10.24
CA PRO A 489 28.50 -4.65 -10.56
C PRO A 489 27.39 -3.63 -10.23
N ILE A 490 26.19 -3.90 -10.77
CA ILE A 490 24.99 -3.16 -10.48
C ILE A 490 24.09 -4.02 -9.58
N VAL A 491 23.61 -3.46 -8.48
CA VAL A 491 22.67 -4.13 -7.56
C VAL A 491 21.32 -3.44 -7.67
N ILE A 492 20.27 -4.17 -8.04
CA ILE A 492 18.90 -3.62 -8.20
C ILE A 492 17.97 -4.26 -7.16
N GLY A 493 17.41 -3.42 -6.30
CA GLY A 493 16.47 -3.83 -5.25
C GLY A 493 15.17 -3.03 -5.35
N ILE A 494 14.31 -3.37 -6.30
CA ILE A 494 12.98 -2.75 -6.51
C ILE A 494 11.91 -3.82 -6.73
N GLY A 495 10.66 -3.46 -6.52
CA GLY A 495 9.53 -4.34 -6.77
C GLY A 495 8.54 -4.40 -5.63
N THR A 496 8.84 -3.79 -4.50
CA THR A 496 7.97 -3.77 -3.32
C THR A 496 6.71 -2.92 -3.53
N ASN A 497 6.79 -1.89 -4.39
CA ASN A 497 5.74 -0.85 -4.46
C ASN A 497 4.83 -0.96 -5.68
N ASN A 498 5.20 -1.69 -6.72
CA ASN A 498 4.42 -1.78 -7.97
C ASN A 498 4.83 -2.99 -8.81
N THR A 499 4.00 -3.31 -9.81
CA THR A 499 4.30 -4.37 -10.78
C THR A 499 5.51 -4.00 -11.63
N LEU A 500 6.33 -5.00 -11.92
CA LEU A 500 7.48 -4.93 -12.79
C LEU A 500 7.17 -5.60 -14.14
N PRO A 501 6.81 -4.85 -15.20
CA PRO A 501 6.59 -5.43 -16.52
C PRO A 501 7.89 -5.99 -17.09
N ILE A 502 7.87 -7.22 -17.59
CA ILE A 502 9.09 -7.90 -18.11
C ILE A 502 9.80 -7.12 -19.20
N ASP A 503 9.06 -6.44 -20.07
CA ASP A 503 9.66 -5.68 -21.19
C ASP A 503 10.42 -4.43 -20.70
N ASP A 504 9.95 -3.82 -19.60
CA ASP A 504 10.64 -2.69 -18.98
C ASP A 504 11.91 -3.18 -18.27
N LEU A 505 11.88 -4.35 -17.61
CA LEU A 505 13.07 -4.94 -17.00
C LEU A 505 14.10 -5.34 -18.04
N ARG A 506 13.69 -5.91 -19.16
CA ARG A 506 14.58 -6.19 -20.32
C ARG A 506 15.25 -4.92 -20.84
N THR A 507 14.52 -3.81 -20.85
CA THR A 507 15.05 -2.51 -21.24
C THR A 507 16.11 -2.03 -20.25
N ILE A 508 15.88 -2.17 -18.93
CA ILE A 508 16.86 -1.86 -17.89
C ILE A 508 18.13 -2.69 -18.10
N VAL A 509 18.02 -4.01 -18.27
CA VAL A 509 19.17 -4.89 -18.50
C VAL A 509 19.94 -4.49 -19.76
N THR A 510 19.22 -4.20 -20.84
CA THR A 510 19.85 -3.77 -22.11
C THR A 510 20.59 -2.44 -21.95
N ASP A 511 20.03 -1.49 -21.21
CA ASP A 511 20.66 -0.20 -20.93
C ASP A 511 21.86 -0.32 -19.96
N CYS A 512 21.95 -1.37 -19.16
CA CYS A 512 23.14 -1.71 -18.34
C CYS A 512 24.32 -2.22 -19.18
N GLY A 513 24.08 -2.70 -20.41
CA GLY A 513 25.11 -3.25 -21.28
C GLY A 513 25.66 -4.61 -20.79
N GLU A 514 26.98 -4.79 -20.84
CA GLU A 514 27.65 -6.04 -20.46
C GLU A 514 27.96 -6.16 -18.96
N ARG A 515 27.51 -5.19 -18.14
CA ARG A 515 27.76 -5.19 -16.69
C ARG A 515 27.04 -6.32 -15.99
N ASP A 516 27.64 -6.86 -14.95
CA ASP A 516 26.98 -7.82 -14.09
C ASP A 516 25.88 -7.12 -13.25
N ILE A 517 24.69 -7.71 -13.24
CA ILE A 517 23.51 -7.20 -12.56
C ILE A 517 23.09 -8.20 -11.51
N PHE A 518 23.00 -7.77 -10.26
CA PHE A 518 22.44 -8.52 -9.15
C PHE A 518 21.06 -8.00 -8.85
N TRP A 519 20.03 -8.77 -9.17
CA TRP A 519 18.65 -8.35 -8.95
C TRP A 519 18.04 -9.08 -7.77
N ILE A 520 17.56 -8.32 -6.79
CA ILE A 520 17.07 -8.85 -5.51
C ILE A 520 15.56 -9.04 -5.61
N THR A 521 15.06 -10.21 -5.19
CA THR A 521 13.63 -10.49 -5.07
C THR A 521 13.01 -9.75 -3.87
N THR A 522 11.69 -9.63 -3.84
CA THR A 522 10.96 -8.91 -2.79
C THR A 522 10.19 -9.85 -1.90
N THR A 523 10.00 -9.51 -0.62
CA THR A 523 9.27 -10.34 0.35
C THR A 523 7.75 -10.26 0.21
N ASN A 524 7.21 -9.19 -0.39
CA ASN A 524 5.77 -8.96 -0.54
C ASN A 524 5.24 -9.31 -1.95
N ASP A 525 5.75 -10.41 -2.53
CA ASP A 525 5.47 -10.76 -3.93
C ASP A 525 4.06 -11.32 -4.18
N TRP A 526 3.35 -11.73 -3.13
CA TRP A 526 1.97 -12.21 -3.26
C TRP A 526 1.04 -11.20 -3.95
N GLN A 527 1.37 -9.92 -3.86
CA GLN A 527 0.61 -8.81 -4.40
C GLN A 527 0.89 -8.55 -5.88
N PHE A 528 2.18 -8.60 -6.28
CA PHE A 528 2.63 -8.14 -7.60
C PHE A 528 3.18 -9.25 -8.49
N LYS A 529 3.59 -10.39 -7.92
CA LYS A 529 4.24 -11.51 -8.63
C LYS A 529 5.49 -11.07 -9.41
N ASN A 530 6.23 -10.13 -8.85
CA ASN A 530 7.44 -9.60 -9.46
C ASN A 530 8.60 -10.60 -9.43
N ASN A 531 8.64 -11.47 -8.42
CA ASN A 531 9.73 -12.41 -8.24
C ASN A 531 9.81 -13.44 -9.37
N ASP A 532 8.66 -13.90 -9.89
CA ASP A 532 8.65 -14.76 -11.07
C ASP A 532 9.23 -14.05 -12.30
N THR A 533 8.91 -12.75 -12.44
CA THR A 533 9.46 -11.91 -13.52
C THR A 533 10.97 -11.68 -13.36
N ILE A 534 11.45 -11.47 -12.12
CA ILE A 534 12.87 -11.30 -11.81
C ILE A 534 13.62 -12.60 -12.08
N ARG A 535 13.09 -13.75 -11.66
CA ARG A 535 13.70 -15.06 -11.93
C ARG A 535 13.75 -15.36 -13.43
N GLN A 536 12.68 -15.07 -14.17
CA GLN A 536 12.68 -15.17 -15.62
C GLN A 536 13.77 -14.33 -16.27
N LEU A 537 14.03 -13.13 -15.78
CA LEU A 537 15.09 -12.26 -16.27
C LEU A 537 16.47 -12.88 -16.08
N GLY A 538 16.73 -13.52 -14.91
CA GLY A 538 17.97 -14.25 -14.64
C GLY A 538 18.16 -15.47 -15.55
N GLU A 539 17.08 -16.12 -16.02
CA GLU A 539 17.16 -17.21 -16.99
C GLU A 539 17.45 -16.70 -18.41
N GLU A 540 16.94 -15.48 -18.75
CA GLU A 540 17.10 -14.90 -20.10
C GLU A 540 18.48 -14.26 -20.32
N PHE A 541 19.08 -13.68 -19.28
CA PHE A 541 20.30 -12.87 -19.40
C PHE A 541 21.45 -13.44 -18.54
N PRO A 542 22.57 -13.87 -19.15
CA PRO A 542 23.69 -14.51 -18.43
C PRO A 542 24.46 -13.56 -17.49
N ASN A 543 24.30 -12.25 -17.67
CA ASN A 543 24.87 -11.23 -16.80
C ASN A 543 23.92 -10.78 -15.68
N VAL A 544 22.75 -11.42 -15.54
CA VAL A 544 21.81 -11.17 -14.45
C VAL A 544 21.89 -12.32 -13.45
N THR A 545 22.28 -12.00 -12.22
CA THR A 545 22.26 -12.91 -11.08
C THR A 545 21.07 -12.55 -10.19
N VAL A 546 20.18 -13.49 -9.94
CA VAL A 546 19.05 -13.28 -9.04
C VAL A 546 19.47 -13.57 -7.61
N ILE A 547 19.29 -12.59 -6.73
CA ILE A 547 19.45 -12.74 -5.28
C ILE A 547 18.06 -13.03 -4.69
N ASP A 548 17.84 -14.26 -4.24
CA ASP A 548 16.52 -14.69 -3.78
C ASP A 548 16.30 -14.35 -2.30
N TRP A 549 16.10 -13.05 -2.04
CA TRP A 549 15.77 -12.53 -0.72
C TRP A 549 14.45 -13.08 -0.19
N GLU A 550 13.47 -13.31 -1.06
CA GLU A 550 12.17 -13.88 -0.67
C GLU A 550 12.35 -15.24 0.02
N GLU A 551 13.05 -16.16 -0.62
CA GLU A 551 13.26 -17.52 -0.06
C GLU A 551 14.08 -17.50 1.22
N ILE A 552 15.15 -16.70 1.24
CA ILE A 552 16.08 -16.64 2.38
C ILE A 552 15.47 -15.96 3.58
N SER A 553 14.70 -14.89 3.39
CA SER A 553 14.09 -14.15 4.48
C SER A 553 12.79 -14.77 5.00
N LYS A 554 12.17 -15.67 4.25
CA LYS A 554 10.86 -16.28 4.59
C LYS A 554 10.82 -16.95 5.98
N PRO A 555 11.86 -17.70 6.43
CA PRO A 555 11.89 -18.28 7.77
C PRO A 555 12.20 -17.26 8.89
N HIS A 556 12.52 -16.02 8.56
CA HIS A 556 13.12 -15.01 9.44
C HIS A 556 12.18 -13.80 9.63
N GLY A 557 11.08 -14.00 10.38
CA GLY A 557 10.17 -12.89 10.70
C GLY A 557 10.85 -11.75 11.45
N GLU A 558 11.92 -12.04 12.20
CA GLU A 558 12.73 -11.08 12.94
C GLU A 558 13.50 -10.10 12.04
N TYR A 559 13.69 -10.42 10.78
CA TYR A 559 14.34 -9.52 9.81
C TYR A 559 13.47 -8.32 9.43
N PHE A 560 12.20 -8.36 9.79
CA PHE A 560 11.23 -7.35 9.36
C PHE A 560 10.59 -6.62 10.54
N TYR A 561 10.30 -5.36 10.34
CA TYR A 561 9.32 -4.68 11.17
C TYR A 561 7.94 -5.32 11.02
N SER A 562 6.97 -4.89 11.83
CA SER A 562 5.60 -5.40 11.84
C SER A 562 4.87 -5.32 10.48
N ASP A 563 5.41 -4.54 9.53
CA ASP A 563 4.90 -4.46 8.16
C ASP A 563 5.32 -5.64 7.26
N GLY A 564 6.25 -6.49 7.70
CA GLY A 564 6.75 -7.62 6.93
C GLY A 564 7.56 -7.25 5.67
N ILE A 565 7.97 -5.98 5.55
CA ILE A 565 8.63 -5.43 4.37
C ILE A 565 9.95 -4.75 4.73
N HIS A 566 9.90 -3.76 5.65
CA HIS A 566 11.06 -2.98 6.04
C HIS A 566 11.92 -3.72 7.04
N LEU A 567 13.23 -3.56 6.88
CA LEU A 567 14.23 -4.37 7.57
C LEU A 567 14.56 -3.83 8.96
N THR A 568 14.55 -4.72 9.96
CA THR A 568 15.17 -4.50 11.27
C THR A 568 16.70 -4.42 11.13
N GLU A 569 17.42 -4.21 12.23
CA GLU A 569 18.87 -4.21 12.20
C GLU A 569 19.44 -5.55 11.71
N ASP A 570 18.87 -6.68 12.17
CA ASP A 570 19.27 -8.01 11.74
C ASP A 570 18.90 -8.27 10.28
N GLY A 571 17.73 -7.83 9.85
CA GLY A 571 17.32 -7.91 8.45
C GLY A 571 18.24 -7.12 7.52
N ARG A 572 18.71 -5.94 7.93
CA ARG A 572 19.67 -5.13 7.15
C ARG A 572 21.02 -5.81 7.00
N ARG A 573 21.53 -6.41 8.09
CA ARG A 573 22.76 -7.18 8.04
C ARG A 573 22.61 -8.36 7.10
N ALA A 574 21.56 -9.18 7.28
CA ALA A 574 21.31 -10.33 6.43
C ALA A 574 21.13 -9.98 4.94
N TYR A 575 20.43 -8.88 4.66
CA TYR A 575 20.24 -8.37 3.30
C TYR A 575 21.57 -7.93 2.67
N THR A 576 22.43 -7.23 3.42
CA THR A 576 23.74 -6.79 2.95
C THR A 576 24.69 -7.96 2.77
N ASP A 577 24.73 -8.90 3.72
CA ASP A 577 25.55 -10.10 3.64
C ASP A 577 25.16 -10.97 2.44
N LEU A 578 23.88 -11.05 2.13
CA LEU A 578 23.40 -11.79 0.97
C LEU A 578 23.87 -11.17 -0.35
N ILE A 579 23.89 -9.83 -0.45
CA ILE A 579 24.44 -9.12 -1.60
C ILE A 579 25.95 -9.40 -1.70
N LEU A 580 26.68 -9.30 -0.59
CA LEU A 580 28.11 -9.57 -0.55
C LEU A 580 28.41 -11.00 -1.02
N HIS A 581 27.71 -11.99 -0.47
CA HIS A 581 27.91 -13.39 -0.86
C HIS A 581 27.61 -13.66 -2.33
N ALA A 582 26.55 -13.06 -2.89
CA ALA A 582 26.25 -13.21 -4.32
C ALA A 582 27.36 -12.63 -5.20
N ILE A 583 27.94 -11.50 -4.81
CA ILE A 583 29.06 -10.87 -5.49
C ILE A 583 30.33 -11.74 -5.34
N GLU A 584 30.61 -12.25 -4.14
CA GLU A 584 31.72 -13.16 -3.88
C GLU A 584 31.62 -14.45 -4.72
N GLU A 585 30.44 -15.04 -4.79
CA GLU A 585 30.18 -16.23 -5.61
C GLU A 585 30.44 -15.96 -7.10
N ARG A 586 30.07 -14.78 -7.59
CA ARG A 586 30.26 -14.39 -8.99
C ARG A 586 31.72 -14.13 -9.34
N TYR A 587 32.45 -13.45 -8.47
CA TYR A 587 33.82 -12.99 -8.73
C TYR A 587 34.93 -13.81 -8.01
N GLY A 588 34.55 -14.79 -7.22
CA GLY A 588 35.48 -15.63 -6.43
C GLY A 588 35.36 -15.37 -4.93
N SER A 589 35.96 -16.24 -4.13
CA SER A 589 35.87 -16.25 -2.68
C SER A 589 36.98 -15.42 -2.03
N PHE A 590 36.65 -14.60 -1.05
CA PHE A 590 37.61 -13.87 -0.22
C PHE A 590 38.46 -14.75 0.70
N LEU A 591 38.02 -15.98 0.94
CA LEU A 591 38.62 -16.83 1.96
C LEU A 591 39.48 -17.92 1.34
N SER A 592 40.73 -18.02 1.81
CA SER A 592 41.46 -19.24 1.58
C SER A 592 40.71 -20.43 2.17
N GLU A 593 40.81 -21.61 1.58
CA GLU A 593 40.12 -22.83 2.07
C GLU A 593 40.41 -23.09 3.56
N GLN A 594 41.54 -22.64 4.06
CA GLN A 594 41.92 -22.77 5.45
C GLN A 594 41.19 -21.83 6.40
N LEU A 595 41.02 -20.55 6.02
CA LEU A 595 40.22 -19.57 6.74
C LEU A 595 38.72 -19.94 6.74
N ARG A 596 38.25 -20.50 5.64
CA ARG A 596 36.91 -21.00 5.48
C ARG A 596 36.63 -22.17 6.42
N GLN A 597 37.56 -23.11 6.55
CA GLN A 597 37.44 -24.23 7.47
C GLN A 597 37.48 -23.77 8.94
N GLU A 598 38.38 -22.85 9.29
CA GLU A 598 38.44 -22.28 10.64
C GLU A 598 37.14 -21.52 11.04
N GLN A 599 36.52 -20.83 10.10
CA GLN A 599 35.22 -20.17 10.35
C GLN A 599 34.08 -21.17 10.47
N LEU A 600 34.07 -22.23 9.65
CA LEU A 600 33.03 -23.28 9.72
C LEU A 600 33.12 -24.08 11.02
N GLU A 601 34.32 -24.29 11.57
CA GLU A 601 34.48 -24.92 12.89
C GLU A 601 33.90 -24.07 14.03
N LYS A 602 33.85 -22.75 13.89
CA LYS A 602 33.26 -21.83 14.88
C LYS A 602 31.76 -21.66 14.69
N ARG A 603 31.29 -21.80 13.46
CA ARG A 603 29.87 -21.62 13.14
C ARG A 603 28.98 -22.66 13.80
N ILE A 604 27.78 -22.20 14.17
CA ILE A 604 26.74 -23.03 14.76
C ILE A 604 25.47 -22.82 13.94
N LEU A 605 24.79 -23.91 13.59
CA LEU A 605 23.50 -23.89 12.91
C LEU A 605 22.40 -24.22 13.93
N GLY A 606 21.42 -23.34 14.07
CA GLY A 606 20.20 -23.57 14.83
C GLY A 606 19.02 -23.86 13.89
N ILE A 607 18.28 -24.94 14.15
CA ILE A 607 17.11 -25.35 13.35
C ILE A 607 15.89 -25.46 14.29
N GLY A 608 14.75 -24.92 13.88
CA GLY A 608 13.54 -25.04 14.72
C GLY A 608 12.30 -24.31 14.20
N GLY A 609 11.27 -24.27 15.05
CA GLY A 609 9.99 -23.64 14.78
C GLY A 609 9.88 -22.23 15.36
N SER A 610 8.65 -21.78 15.57
CA SER A 610 8.28 -20.41 15.99
C SER A 610 8.99 -19.91 17.25
N TRP A 611 9.26 -20.80 18.21
CA TRP A 611 9.94 -20.42 19.45
C TRP A 611 11.44 -20.11 19.22
N LEU A 612 12.09 -20.90 18.39
CA LEU A 612 13.47 -20.62 18.01
C LEU A 612 13.51 -19.33 17.16
N MET A 613 12.57 -19.14 16.23
CA MET A 613 12.47 -17.93 15.44
C MET A 613 12.33 -16.68 16.34
N ALA A 614 11.48 -16.73 17.33
CA ALA A 614 11.30 -15.62 18.29
C ALA A 614 12.56 -15.33 19.11
N SER A 615 13.44 -16.31 19.30
CA SER A 615 14.66 -16.20 20.11
C SER A 615 15.93 -15.96 19.26
N ALA A 616 15.80 -15.97 17.92
CA ALA A 616 16.93 -15.97 16.99
C ALA A 616 17.85 -14.75 17.17
N SER A 617 17.29 -13.54 17.25
CA SER A 617 18.08 -12.31 17.41
C SER A 617 18.94 -12.35 18.68
N GLY A 618 18.35 -12.73 19.82
CA GLY A 618 19.10 -12.82 21.09
C GLY A 618 20.20 -13.88 21.09
N ILE A 619 20.02 -14.94 20.30
CA ILE A 619 21.03 -16.00 20.13
C ILE A 619 22.15 -15.50 19.22
N GLN A 620 21.82 -14.91 18.09
CA GLN A 620 22.79 -14.40 17.10
C GLN A 620 23.60 -13.23 17.64
N GLU A 621 23.03 -12.33 18.41
CA GLU A 621 23.78 -11.25 19.11
C GLU A 621 24.82 -11.77 20.12
N SER A 622 24.61 -12.97 20.64
CA SER A 622 25.43 -13.54 21.71
C SER A 622 26.40 -14.64 21.26
N LEU A 623 26.22 -15.12 20.03
CA LEU A 623 27.05 -16.11 19.35
C LEU A 623 27.44 -15.57 17.97
N ASP A 624 28.64 -15.01 17.88
CA ASP A 624 29.14 -14.24 16.72
C ASP A 624 29.07 -14.97 15.37
N ASP A 625 28.89 -16.29 15.34
CA ASP A 625 28.82 -17.10 14.12
C ASP A 625 27.64 -18.10 14.14
N CYS A 626 26.49 -17.70 14.66
CA CYS A 626 25.31 -18.57 14.67
C CYS A 626 24.36 -18.24 13.52
N VAL A 627 24.03 -19.24 12.70
CA VAL A 627 22.99 -19.17 11.67
C VAL A 627 21.75 -19.89 12.19
N VAL A 628 20.59 -19.26 12.08
CA VAL A 628 19.34 -19.85 12.54
C VAL A 628 18.38 -20.07 11.35
N LEU A 629 17.98 -21.32 11.15
CA LEU A 629 16.93 -21.74 10.22
C LEU A 629 15.64 -22.03 11.02
N ALA A 630 14.79 -21.06 11.16
CA ALA A 630 13.55 -21.19 11.90
C ALA A 630 12.39 -20.48 11.20
N SER A 631 11.17 -21.00 11.37
CA SER A 631 9.95 -20.43 10.81
C SER A 631 8.77 -20.64 11.74
N GLU A 632 7.72 -19.84 11.58
CA GLU A 632 6.49 -19.94 12.39
C GLU A 632 5.80 -21.31 12.25
N LYS A 633 5.87 -21.89 11.05
CA LYS A 633 5.51 -23.30 10.79
C LYS A 633 6.70 -23.92 10.06
N PRO A 634 7.35 -24.92 10.67
CA PRO A 634 8.52 -25.53 10.07
C PRO A 634 8.21 -26.06 8.66
N ASP A 635 8.77 -25.42 7.64
CA ASP A 635 8.76 -25.95 6.28
C ASP A 635 9.92 -26.94 6.15
N THR A 636 9.58 -28.21 6.35
CA THR A 636 10.53 -29.32 6.37
C THR A 636 11.31 -29.41 5.06
N ASP A 637 10.62 -29.22 3.91
CA ASP A 637 11.25 -29.36 2.60
C ASP A 637 12.24 -28.21 2.34
N LEU A 638 11.88 -27.00 2.77
CA LEU A 638 12.75 -25.83 2.67
C LEU A 638 13.99 -25.98 3.55
N CYS A 639 13.82 -26.41 4.82
CA CYS A 639 14.95 -26.67 5.72
C CYS A 639 15.92 -27.70 5.15
N VAL A 640 15.41 -28.81 4.62
CA VAL A 640 16.22 -29.86 4.00
C VAL A 640 16.99 -29.31 2.80
N LYS A 641 16.33 -28.55 1.93
CA LYS A 641 16.93 -27.94 0.74
C LYS A 641 18.06 -26.96 1.12
N GLU A 642 17.83 -26.13 2.13
CA GLU A 642 18.83 -25.17 2.63
C GLU A 642 20.06 -25.88 3.19
N ILE A 643 19.86 -26.89 4.04
CA ILE A 643 20.96 -27.71 4.59
C ILE A 643 21.75 -28.42 3.47
N GLN A 644 21.03 -28.97 2.48
CA GLN A 644 21.67 -29.58 1.31
C GLN A 644 22.50 -28.57 0.51
N THR A 645 21.94 -27.39 0.28
CA THR A 645 22.61 -26.28 -0.41
C THR A 645 23.87 -25.85 0.35
N MET A 646 23.78 -25.71 1.68
CA MET A 646 24.97 -25.43 2.52
C MET A 646 26.02 -26.55 2.40
N ARG A 647 25.59 -27.79 2.42
CA ARG A 647 26.48 -28.95 2.27
C ARG A 647 27.17 -28.96 0.91
N GLU A 648 26.45 -28.80 -0.19
CA GLU A 648 26.95 -28.76 -1.55
C GLU A 648 27.99 -27.63 -1.75
N ARG A 649 27.75 -26.51 -1.11
CA ARG A 649 28.67 -25.35 -1.14
C ARG A 649 29.81 -25.45 -0.13
N GLY A 650 29.86 -26.51 0.70
CA GLY A 650 30.83 -26.66 1.76
C GLY A 650 30.73 -25.60 2.85
N LEU A 651 29.53 -25.08 3.11
CA LEU A 651 29.22 -24.04 4.10
C LEU A 651 28.43 -24.58 5.30
N LEU A 652 28.15 -25.87 5.36
CA LEU A 652 27.43 -26.49 6.46
C LEU A 652 28.28 -26.53 7.73
N PRO A 653 27.85 -25.87 8.82
CA PRO A 653 28.53 -25.94 10.11
C PRO A 653 28.57 -27.36 10.65
N GLN A 654 29.64 -27.70 11.35
CA GLN A 654 29.73 -29.00 12.01
C GLN A 654 28.94 -29.08 13.30
N LYS A 655 28.64 -27.93 13.95
CA LYS A 655 27.89 -27.81 15.19
C LYS A 655 26.46 -27.40 14.88
N VAL A 656 25.47 -28.23 15.23
CA VAL A 656 24.09 -28.01 14.93
C VAL A 656 23.26 -28.22 16.19
N PHE A 657 22.41 -27.24 16.55
CA PHE A 657 21.36 -27.49 17.52
C PHE A 657 19.98 -27.45 16.87
N ILE A 658 19.11 -28.36 17.29
CA ILE A 658 17.74 -28.46 16.81
C ILE A 658 16.82 -28.15 17.99
N ALA A 659 16.07 -27.05 17.91
CA ALA A 659 15.16 -26.62 18.98
C ALA A 659 13.71 -26.77 18.52
N VAL A 660 12.99 -27.74 19.04
CA VAL A 660 11.66 -28.14 18.60
C VAL A 660 10.71 -28.39 19.78
N GLY A 661 9.42 -28.25 19.54
CA GLY A 661 8.37 -28.68 20.44
C GLY A 661 8.06 -30.19 20.34
N ASN A 662 6.81 -30.55 20.65
CA ASN A 662 6.35 -31.97 20.63
C ASN A 662 5.20 -32.17 19.59
N SER A 663 5.09 -31.32 18.58
CA SER A 663 4.08 -31.48 17.54
C SER A 663 4.47 -32.60 16.55
N GLU A 664 3.50 -33.10 15.80
CA GLU A 664 3.80 -34.03 14.68
C GLU A 664 4.66 -33.35 13.61
N GLU A 665 4.55 -32.03 13.44
CA GLU A 665 5.34 -31.24 12.52
C GLU A 665 6.80 -31.17 12.97
N ASP A 666 7.05 -30.99 14.28
CA ASP A 666 8.40 -31.01 14.86
C ASP A 666 9.08 -32.38 14.69
N THR A 667 8.34 -33.48 14.88
CA THR A 667 8.85 -34.83 14.67
C THR A 667 9.23 -35.04 13.19
N ARG A 668 8.38 -34.59 12.26
CA ARG A 668 8.68 -34.66 10.83
C ARG A 668 9.92 -33.84 10.45
N LEU A 669 10.07 -32.65 11.05
CA LEU A 669 11.26 -31.83 10.83
C LEU A 669 12.52 -32.58 11.26
N ILE A 670 12.55 -33.14 12.46
CA ILE A 670 13.71 -33.90 12.97
C ILE A 670 14.04 -35.08 12.03
N ASP A 671 13.04 -35.91 11.69
CA ASP A 671 13.21 -37.08 10.84
C ASP A 671 13.75 -36.72 9.44
N ALA A 672 13.39 -35.54 8.92
CA ALA A 672 13.83 -35.09 7.61
C ALA A 672 15.23 -34.45 7.60
N VAL A 673 15.56 -33.68 8.66
CA VAL A 673 16.85 -32.97 8.69
C VAL A 673 18.00 -33.84 9.17
N LEU A 674 17.77 -34.83 10.03
CA LEU A 674 18.83 -35.69 10.54
C LEU A 674 19.62 -36.43 9.44
N PRO A 675 19.00 -37.00 8.39
CA PRO A 675 19.75 -37.63 7.30
C PRO A 675 20.64 -36.67 6.51
N VAL A 676 20.25 -35.40 6.40
CA VAL A 676 21.06 -34.39 5.69
C VAL A 676 22.09 -33.69 6.59
N LEU A 677 22.06 -33.94 7.89
CA LEU A 677 23.05 -33.49 8.89
C LEU A 677 24.07 -34.57 9.25
N ASP A 678 24.14 -35.65 8.48
CA ASP A 678 25.11 -36.74 8.72
C ASP A 678 26.53 -36.18 8.80
N GLY A 679 27.28 -36.56 9.85
CA GLY A 679 28.63 -36.05 10.13
C GLY A 679 28.69 -34.76 10.96
N CYS A 680 27.56 -34.15 11.29
CA CYS A 680 27.51 -33.00 12.20
C CYS A 680 27.41 -33.44 13.67
N ASP A 681 27.93 -32.61 14.59
CA ASP A 681 27.74 -32.76 16.04
C ASP A 681 26.45 -32.07 16.43
N ILE A 682 25.41 -32.85 16.79
CA ILE A 682 24.04 -32.39 16.94
C ILE A 682 23.63 -32.32 18.42
N LEU A 683 23.00 -31.22 18.81
CA LEU A 683 22.32 -31.04 20.09
C LEU A 683 20.82 -30.88 19.84
N LEU A 684 20.01 -31.82 20.32
CA LEU A 684 18.56 -31.72 20.29
C LEU A 684 18.05 -31.02 21.57
N VAL A 685 17.28 -29.94 21.39
CA VAL A 685 16.64 -29.20 22.48
C VAL A 685 15.13 -29.32 22.34
N THR A 686 14.48 -29.96 23.30
CA THR A 686 13.02 -30.05 23.35
C THR A 686 12.45 -28.89 24.15
N LEU A 687 11.49 -28.16 23.56
CA LEU A 687 10.96 -26.90 24.07
C LEU A 687 9.60 -27.02 24.77
N SER A 688 9.12 -28.23 25.06
CA SER A 688 7.88 -28.46 25.82
C SER A 688 8.05 -29.64 26.75
N GLY A 689 7.50 -29.50 27.94
CA GLY A 689 7.66 -30.38 29.10
C GLY A 689 7.26 -31.87 28.96
N SER A 690 7.45 -32.46 27.83
CA SER A 690 7.42 -33.92 27.67
C SER A 690 8.79 -34.34 27.14
N PRO A 691 9.50 -35.22 27.85
CA PRO A 691 10.77 -35.72 27.37
C PRO A 691 10.53 -36.42 26.02
N ALA A 692 11.33 -36.03 25.01
CA ALA A 692 11.49 -36.87 23.84
C ALA A 692 11.96 -38.26 24.35
N PRO A 693 11.52 -39.36 23.74
CA PRO A 693 11.95 -40.67 24.18
C PRO A 693 13.49 -40.72 24.16
N ASP A 694 14.11 -40.93 25.31
CA ASP A 694 15.52 -40.82 25.63
C ASP A 694 16.48 -41.61 24.75
N GLU A 695 16.03 -42.38 23.76
CA GLU A 695 16.87 -43.31 23.00
C GLU A 695 16.64 -43.34 21.48
N VAL A 696 15.78 -42.47 20.92
CA VAL A 696 15.35 -42.67 19.50
C VAL A 696 16.41 -42.24 18.46
N TYR A 697 17.25 -41.24 18.75
CA TYR A 697 18.16 -40.69 17.74
C TYR A 697 19.64 -40.85 18.03
N GLY A 698 20.04 -41.29 19.21
CA GLY A 698 21.46 -41.46 19.55
C GLY A 698 22.28 -40.18 19.61
N ILE A 699 21.61 -39.03 19.79
CA ILE A 699 22.20 -37.70 19.86
C ILE A 699 22.00 -37.08 21.26
N ASP A 700 22.82 -36.10 21.62
CA ASP A 700 22.74 -35.41 22.89
C ASP A 700 21.44 -34.60 22.96
N GLN A 701 20.73 -34.73 24.08
CA GLN A 701 19.43 -34.09 24.28
C GLN A 701 19.38 -33.24 25.53
N LEU A 702 18.70 -32.11 25.45
CA LEU A 702 18.37 -31.23 26.57
C LEU A 702 16.89 -30.85 26.50
N SER A 703 16.23 -30.66 27.65
CA SER A 703 14.84 -30.24 27.70
C SER A 703 14.71 -28.90 28.39
N TRP A 704 13.97 -27.98 27.75
CA TRP A 704 13.48 -26.76 28.38
C TRP A 704 12.09 -27.00 28.93
N ASP A 705 12.06 -27.55 30.15
CA ASP A 705 10.82 -28.02 30.83
C ASP A 705 10.07 -26.86 31.49
N ILE A 706 9.57 -25.93 30.69
CA ILE A 706 8.80 -24.76 31.15
C ILE A 706 7.41 -24.79 30.52
N SER A 707 6.38 -24.76 31.35
CA SER A 707 4.98 -24.71 30.92
C SER A 707 4.28 -23.43 31.35
N TYR A 708 3.19 -23.08 30.67
CA TYR A 708 2.35 -21.93 31.01
C TYR A 708 1.87 -21.95 32.47
N ASN A 709 1.61 -23.13 33.03
CA ASN A 709 1.14 -23.27 34.41
C ASN A 709 2.23 -22.92 35.45
N GLN A 710 3.50 -23.09 35.10
CA GLN A 710 4.65 -22.78 35.96
C GLN A 710 5.10 -21.32 35.78
N HIS A 711 5.10 -20.80 34.56
CA HIS A 711 5.59 -19.50 34.18
C HIS A 711 4.63 -18.78 33.21
N PRO A 712 3.44 -18.37 33.68
CA PRO A 712 2.46 -17.70 32.83
C PRO A 712 2.99 -16.40 32.22
N GLU A 713 3.98 -15.74 32.85
CA GLU A 713 4.66 -14.54 32.36
C GLU A 713 5.51 -14.78 31.12
N TYR A 714 5.88 -16.02 30.82
CA TYR A 714 6.68 -16.36 29.65
C TYR A 714 5.84 -16.57 28.38
N PHE A 715 4.52 -16.56 28.51
CA PHE A 715 3.63 -16.83 27.39
C PHE A 715 2.69 -15.66 27.11
N LEU A 716 2.26 -15.54 25.86
CA LEU A 716 1.20 -14.63 25.46
C LEU A 716 -0.18 -15.14 25.92
N ALA A 717 -1.22 -14.35 25.67
CA ALA A 717 -2.59 -14.68 26.05
C ALA A 717 -3.13 -15.98 25.41
N ASP A 718 -2.56 -16.39 24.28
CA ASP A 718 -2.88 -17.65 23.60
C ASP A 718 -2.27 -18.89 24.28
N ARG A 719 -1.37 -18.70 25.24
CA ARG A 719 -0.66 -19.75 26.01
C ARG A 719 0.24 -20.67 25.17
N ILE A 720 0.54 -20.26 23.96
CA ILE A 720 1.34 -21.00 22.97
C ILE A 720 2.60 -20.20 22.60
N HIS A 721 2.43 -18.94 22.25
CA HIS A 721 3.55 -18.09 21.84
C HIS A 721 4.22 -17.45 23.06
N LEU A 722 5.53 -17.21 22.94
CA LEU A 722 6.33 -16.63 24.00
C LEU A 722 6.10 -15.11 24.11
N SER A 723 6.02 -14.61 25.34
CA SER A 723 6.14 -13.19 25.65
C SER A 723 7.59 -12.73 25.51
N ALA A 724 7.86 -11.43 25.57
CA ALA A 724 9.23 -10.89 25.57
C ALA A 724 10.09 -11.50 26.72
N GLN A 725 9.49 -11.77 27.89
CA GLN A 725 10.18 -12.45 28.99
C GLN A 725 10.47 -13.92 28.69
N GLY A 726 9.52 -14.62 28.03
CA GLY A 726 9.68 -15.99 27.60
C GLY A 726 10.76 -16.14 26.54
N VAL A 727 10.80 -15.24 25.55
CA VAL A 727 11.84 -15.17 24.54
C VAL A 727 13.22 -14.99 25.17
N SER A 728 13.37 -14.03 26.11
CA SER A 728 14.64 -13.80 26.82
C SER A 728 15.06 -15.02 27.66
N ALA A 729 14.12 -15.70 28.32
CA ALA A 729 14.39 -16.90 29.10
C ALA A 729 14.85 -18.07 28.21
N LEU A 730 14.17 -18.30 27.08
CA LEU A 730 14.55 -19.32 26.11
C LEU A 730 15.90 -19.04 25.46
N SER A 731 16.15 -17.79 25.02
CA SER A 731 17.43 -17.39 24.47
C SER A 731 18.57 -17.67 25.45
N SER A 732 18.39 -17.30 26.73
CA SER A 732 19.38 -17.55 27.78
C SER A 732 19.62 -19.05 27.99
N PHE A 733 18.57 -19.87 27.97
CA PHE A 733 18.70 -21.33 28.09
C PHE A 733 19.42 -21.93 26.89
N LEU A 734 19.05 -21.57 25.67
CA LEU A 734 19.71 -22.07 24.44
C LEU A 734 21.18 -21.66 24.39
N LEU A 735 21.49 -20.42 24.74
CA LEU A 735 22.88 -19.95 24.85
C LEU A 735 23.69 -20.78 25.86
N GLN A 736 23.10 -21.06 27.03
CA GLN A 736 23.76 -21.88 28.02
C GLN A 736 23.94 -23.31 27.54
N ALA A 737 22.95 -23.91 26.89
CA ALA A 737 23.00 -25.25 26.34
C ALA A 737 24.09 -25.39 25.27
N VAL A 738 24.13 -24.45 24.31
CA VAL A 738 25.13 -24.37 23.24
C VAL A 738 26.54 -24.19 23.81
N ARG A 739 26.69 -23.25 24.75
CA ARG A 739 28.01 -23.03 25.40
C ARG A 739 28.45 -24.22 26.21
N THR A 740 27.54 -24.90 26.90
CA THR A 740 27.90 -26.12 27.68
C THR A 740 28.30 -27.27 26.77
N LYS A 741 27.64 -27.45 25.63
CA LYS A 741 27.97 -28.55 24.68
C LYS A 741 29.28 -28.28 23.95
N TRP A 742 29.51 -27.06 23.50
CA TRP A 742 30.65 -26.69 22.64
C TRP A 742 31.58 -25.64 23.27
N ALA A 743 31.54 -25.49 24.61
CA ALA A 743 32.51 -24.61 25.28
C ALA A 743 33.93 -25.11 25.05
N SER A 744 34.65 -24.34 24.31
CA SER A 744 36.11 -24.41 24.24
C SER A 744 36.67 -23.02 24.40
#